data_99e22e9ccbf92b083d4ba8ab8fac66c4
#
_entry.id   99e22e9ccbf92b083d4ba8ab8fac66c4
#
_cell.length_a   1.000
_cell.length_b   1.000
_cell.length_c   1.000
_cell.angle_alpha   90.00
_cell.angle_beta   90.00
_cell.angle_gamma   90.00
#
_symmetry.space_group_name_H-M   'P 1'
#
loop_
_entity.id
_entity.type
_entity.pdbx_description
1 polymer ?
#
loop_
_entity_poly.entity_id
_entity_poly.type
_entity_poly.pdbx_seq_one_letter_code
_entity_poly.pdbx_strand_id
1 'polypeptide(L)'
;MFAKSNMGNGTVKAPRTEDSCLSMRDYPSGVFGKLQETVLYLQKELEQKWEELKEKDEKIKQLEKELQVKISQIEKLQDAIGYNSVPPSQRDKERNGLLSVINQGPHYFNDLATEAHRRLKAKEGVSAEPTSRNYYCPSTKKFSMACIRKDSSVKKLLIGAIMSNDFLRQLEASHVRRMVDCMYERQYGQSQLVIREGEAGNHLYVLADGLLDVVQNGRPLGQMHPGTAFGELAILYNCKRTATVTAIIHSKIWVLDRQVFQFIMMSSGQAQNQEYCSFLHSVSLLKDLPEEKLAKIVDCLEVDYYDKGDYIIREGEEGNTFFIIAKGKVCVTQTLEGTQEPQEIKTLGVGDYFGEKALISEDVRSANIIAEEDDTQCLVVDRDTFNQMVGTYQELQSYLRKYVYQLALSDHDRRTAGPQIPVLSNSWDNTEANRLRDTVSKFSSTTPFRYLDVITTLGTGGFGRVELVKLKNEDITFALKCIKKKHIVETHQQEHVYWEKNILQQINSPFIIRLYRTFRDSKYVYMLLEVCLGGELWSVLRDMCFFEEGTARFCIGCVLEAFDYLHHRGIVYRDLKPENLLLDSEGYVKMVDFGFAKKIGPGKKTWTFCGTPEYVAPEIIMNKGHDFGADYWSLGILIYELLTGCPPFSGPDPIKIYNMVMKGIEKLDFPQRIGRRPEDLIRRLCRLNSAERLGNRKNGISDIRKHKWFQGFNWEGLRSRKLISPLKRELKGITDYSHFDSFLPELEDPPDELSGWDKNF
;
A
#
# COMPACT_ATOMS: atom_id res chain seq x y z
N MET A 1 -27.63 37.80 -7.42
CA MET A 1 -28.53 38.51 -6.51
C MET A 1 -28.20 38.15 -5.08
N PHE A 2 -27.78 39.18 -4.28
CA PHE A 2 -27.64 39.22 -2.81
C PHE A 2 -26.66 38.26 -2.12
N ALA A 3 -25.70 38.67 -1.32
CA ALA A 3 -25.69 39.84 -0.43
C ALA A 3 -24.26 40.40 -0.28
N LYS A 4 -24.17 41.72 -0.35
CA LYS A 4 -23.10 42.53 0.25
C LYS A 4 -23.35 42.59 1.74
N SER A 5 -22.35 42.25 2.57
CA SER A 5 -22.32 42.74 3.95
C SER A 5 -20.95 43.32 4.27
N ASN A 6 -20.98 44.58 4.64
CA ASN A 6 -19.95 45.47 5.13
C ASN A 6 -18.94 44.79 6.06
N MET A 7 -17.65 44.93 5.73
CA MET A 7 -16.61 44.94 6.77
C MET A 7 -16.19 46.38 7.03
N GLY A 8 -16.61 46.88 8.16
CA GLY A 8 -16.17 48.14 8.69
C GLY A 8 -14.72 48.09 9.17
N ASN A 9 -13.99 49.18 8.90
CA ASN A 9 -12.69 49.49 9.46
C ASN A 9 -12.75 49.50 11.00
N GLY A 10 -12.29 48.44 11.63
CA GLY A 10 -12.05 48.36 13.07
C GLY A 10 -10.55 48.30 13.34
N THR A 11 -9.99 49.44 13.67
CA THR A 11 -8.67 49.52 14.31
C THR A 11 -8.72 48.78 15.64
N VAL A 12 -8.11 47.61 15.67
CA VAL A 12 -7.91 46.83 16.91
C VAL A 12 -6.80 47.51 17.69
N LYS A 13 -7.20 48.26 18.73
CA LYS A 13 -6.30 48.74 19.79
C LYS A 13 -5.87 47.52 20.62
N ALA A 14 -4.57 47.43 20.88
CA ALA A 14 -3.99 46.47 21.80
C ALA A 14 -4.65 46.57 23.20
N PRO A 15 -4.96 45.46 23.87
CA PRO A 15 -5.49 45.51 25.23
C PRO A 15 -4.38 45.99 26.17
N ARG A 16 -4.69 47.04 26.92
CA ARG A 16 -3.90 47.45 28.10
C ARG A 16 -4.10 46.36 29.16
N THR A 17 -2.99 45.78 29.58
CA THR A 17 -2.95 44.94 30.79
C THR A 17 -3.09 45.80 32.01
N GLU A 18 -4.22 45.69 32.72
CA GLU A 18 -4.33 46.14 34.10
C GLU A 18 -3.72 45.10 35.05
N ASP A 19 -2.99 45.64 36.01
CA ASP A 19 -2.24 44.98 37.05
C ASP A 19 -3.06 43.97 37.86
N SER A 20 -2.59 42.72 37.92
CA SER A 20 -2.81 41.86 39.07
C SER A 20 -1.46 41.50 39.68
N CYS A 21 -1.13 42.21 40.76
CA CYS A 21 0.00 41.92 41.65
C CYS A 21 -0.11 40.53 42.23
N LEU A 22 0.70 39.58 41.71
CA LEU A 22 1.11 38.37 42.44
C LEU A 22 2.53 38.57 42.92
N SER A 23 2.72 38.42 44.22
CA SER A 23 3.93 38.67 44.97
C SER A 23 5.15 37.91 44.41
N MET A 24 6.14 38.66 43.96
CA MET A 24 7.50 38.19 43.69
C MET A 24 8.21 37.84 45.00
N ARG A 25 8.37 36.54 45.30
CA ARG A 25 9.49 36.00 46.06
C ARG A 25 9.65 34.54 45.65
N ASP A 26 10.91 34.21 45.22
CA ASP A 26 11.46 32.88 44.96
C ASP A 26 11.61 32.43 43.48
N TYR A 27 12.37 33.22 42.68
CA TYR A 27 13.08 32.66 41.54
C TYR A 27 14.52 33.22 41.44
N PRO A 28 15.55 32.41 41.10
CA PRO A 28 16.91 32.89 40.96
C PRO A 28 17.02 33.87 39.79
N SER A 29 17.70 34.99 40.01
CA SER A 29 17.83 36.13 39.08
C SER A 29 18.38 35.84 37.68
N GLY A 30 18.90 34.64 37.40
CA GLY A 30 19.42 34.25 36.10
C GLY A 30 18.39 33.65 35.14
N VAL A 31 17.22 33.18 35.60
CA VAL A 31 16.18 32.55 34.77
C VAL A 31 15.27 33.59 34.10
N PHE A 32 15.02 34.68 34.79
CA PHE A 32 14.14 35.77 34.30
C PHE A 32 14.74 36.53 33.09
N GLY A 33 16.08 36.73 33.08
CA GLY A 33 16.79 37.35 31.96
C GLY A 33 16.71 36.50 30.68
N LYS A 34 16.91 35.18 30.82
CA LYS A 34 16.80 34.25 29.67
C LYS A 34 15.38 34.12 29.13
N LEU A 35 14.34 34.20 29.99
CA LEU A 35 12.95 34.18 29.53
C LEU A 35 12.59 35.46 28.78
N GLN A 36 13.05 36.65 29.24
CA GLN A 36 12.86 37.91 28.53
C GLN A 36 13.58 37.94 27.16
N GLU A 37 14.80 37.42 27.07
CA GLU A 37 15.51 37.29 25.80
C GLU A 37 14.80 36.33 24.85
N THR A 38 14.27 35.21 25.35
CA THR A 38 13.51 34.24 24.54
C THR A 38 12.19 34.84 24.04
N VAL A 39 11.47 35.58 24.88
CA VAL A 39 10.23 36.26 24.47
C VAL A 39 10.52 37.34 23.41
N LEU A 40 11.59 38.10 23.57
CA LEU A 40 11.99 39.12 22.59
C LEU A 40 12.43 38.50 21.26
N TYR A 41 13.09 37.37 21.31
CA TYR A 41 13.47 36.59 20.12
C TYR A 41 12.22 36.07 19.37
N LEU A 42 11.28 35.45 20.09
CA LEU A 42 10.03 34.95 19.52
C LEU A 42 9.14 36.04 18.95
N GLN A 43 9.13 37.24 19.58
CA GLN A 43 8.43 38.40 19.05
C GLN A 43 9.01 38.86 17.71
N LYS A 44 10.34 38.92 17.58
CA LYS A 44 10.99 39.29 16.32
C LYS A 44 10.74 38.24 15.23
N GLU A 45 10.77 36.96 15.58
CA GLU A 45 10.49 35.87 14.62
C GLU A 45 9.02 35.91 14.15
N LEU A 46 8.10 36.27 15.04
CA LEU A 46 6.68 36.46 14.71
C LEU A 46 6.45 37.65 13.78
N GLU A 47 7.14 38.77 14.01
CA GLU A 47 7.11 39.95 13.14
C GLU A 47 7.68 39.62 11.74
N GLN A 48 8.77 38.90 11.67
CA GLN A 48 9.35 38.47 10.41
C GLN A 48 8.40 37.55 9.61
N LYS A 49 7.78 36.60 10.28
CA LYS A 49 6.79 35.72 9.66
C LYS A 49 5.53 36.46 9.22
N TRP A 50 5.14 37.47 9.92
CA TRP A 50 4.01 38.33 9.54
C TRP A 50 4.29 39.14 8.27
N GLU A 51 5.51 39.68 8.10
CA GLU A 51 5.90 40.36 6.85
C GLU A 51 6.02 39.40 5.67
N GLU A 52 6.59 38.21 5.87
CA GLU A 52 6.59 37.16 4.83
C GLU A 52 5.19 36.74 4.36
N LEU A 53 4.23 36.66 5.28
CA LEU A 53 2.82 36.40 4.99
C LEU A 53 2.20 37.50 4.14
N LYS A 54 2.49 38.76 4.48
CA LYS A 54 2.00 39.94 3.76
C LYS A 54 2.54 40.00 2.33
N GLU A 55 3.83 39.71 2.14
CA GLU A 55 4.44 39.61 0.79
C GLU A 55 3.78 38.53 -0.05
N LYS A 56 3.50 37.37 0.53
CA LYS A 56 2.80 36.29 -0.17
C LYS A 56 1.37 36.65 -0.54
N ASP A 57 0.67 37.36 0.32
CA ASP A 57 -0.69 37.83 0.05
C ASP A 57 -0.74 38.86 -1.09
N GLU A 58 0.26 39.76 -1.16
CA GLU A 58 0.39 40.70 -2.29
C GLU A 58 0.70 39.97 -3.60
N LYS A 59 1.54 38.95 -3.55
CA LYS A 59 1.87 38.13 -4.73
C LYS A 59 0.66 37.32 -5.22
N ILE A 60 -0.16 36.80 -4.33
CA ILE A 60 -1.41 36.13 -4.68
C ILE A 60 -2.36 37.11 -5.39
N LYS A 61 -2.55 38.30 -4.87
CA LYS A 61 -3.38 39.35 -5.51
C LYS A 61 -2.87 39.78 -6.88
N GLN A 62 -1.55 39.77 -7.08
CA GLN A 62 -0.95 40.05 -8.38
C GLN A 62 -1.23 38.93 -9.38
N LEU A 63 -1.04 37.66 -8.97
CA LEU A 63 -1.33 36.50 -9.81
C LEU A 63 -2.81 36.38 -10.18
N GLU A 64 -3.72 36.72 -9.26
CA GLU A 64 -5.16 36.79 -9.53
C GLU A 64 -5.49 37.83 -10.63
N LYS A 65 -4.83 39.01 -10.59
CA LYS A 65 -4.98 40.03 -11.65
C LYS A 65 -4.44 39.54 -13.01
N GLU A 66 -3.27 38.91 -13.02
CA GLU A 66 -2.69 38.35 -14.25
C GLU A 66 -3.58 37.25 -14.84
N LEU A 67 -4.15 36.41 -14.01
CA LEU A 67 -5.11 35.36 -14.41
C LEU A 67 -6.36 35.98 -15.04
N GLN A 68 -6.91 37.03 -14.44
CA GLN A 68 -8.08 37.72 -14.98
C GLN A 68 -7.81 38.34 -16.36
N VAL A 69 -6.60 38.88 -16.56
CA VAL A 69 -6.18 39.41 -17.90
C VAL A 69 -6.08 38.27 -18.93
N LYS A 70 -5.55 37.11 -18.57
CA LYS A 70 -5.46 35.94 -19.43
C LYS A 70 -6.83 35.39 -19.81
N ILE A 71 -7.77 35.32 -18.85
CA ILE A 71 -9.16 34.92 -19.11
C ILE A 71 -9.79 35.86 -20.14
N SER A 72 -9.65 37.20 -19.95
CA SER A 72 -10.19 38.17 -20.92
C SER A 72 -9.53 38.08 -22.31
N GLN A 73 -8.26 37.68 -22.41
CA GLN A 73 -7.60 37.42 -23.69
C GLN A 73 -8.16 36.17 -24.38
N ILE A 74 -8.45 35.12 -23.63
CA ILE A 74 -9.07 33.86 -24.14
C ILE A 74 -10.48 34.16 -24.67
N GLU A 75 -11.30 34.92 -23.93
CA GLU A 75 -12.63 35.34 -24.37
C GLU A 75 -12.59 36.11 -25.71
N LYS A 76 -11.66 37.07 -25.85
CA LYS A 76 -11.46 37.82 -27.07
C LYS A 76 -11.00 36.97 -28.25
N LEU A 77 -10.15 35.93 -27.99
CA LEU A 77 -9.73 35.00 -29.02
C LEU A 77 -10.87 34.06 -29.45
N GLN A 78 -11.71 33.65 -28.54
CA GLN A 78 -12.92 32.88 -28.81
C GLN A 78 -13.92 33.64 -29.68
N ASP A 79 -14.10 34.93 -29.40
CA ASP A 79 -14.93 35.81 -30.23
C ASP A 79 -14.33 36.06 -31.62
N ALA A 80 -13.00 36.19 -31.74
CA ALA A 80 -12.26 36.38 -32.98
C ALA A 80 -12.26 35.15 -33.90
N ILE A 81 -12.37 33.93 -33.35
CA ILE A 81 -12.45 32.67 -34.10
C ILE A 81 -13.87 32.43 -34.63
N GLY A 82 -14.83 33.32 -34.37
CA GLY A 82 -16.20 33.22 -34.87
C GLY A 82 -17.01 32.07 -34.24
N TYR A 83 -16.67 31.68 -33.06
CA TYR A 83 -17.30 30.57 -32.33
C TYR A 83 -18.82 30.74 -32.13
N ASN A 84 -19.30 31.98 -32.22
CA ASN A 84 -20.72 32.34 -32.08
C ASN A 84 -21.53 32.35 -33.40
N SER A 85 -20.89 32.09 -34.56
CA SER A 85 -21.55 32.16 -35.90
C SER A 85 -21.92 30.82 -36.52
N VAL A 86 -21.78 29.68 -35.81
CA VAL A 86 -22.10 28.33 -36.31
C VAL A 86 -23.54 27.91 -35.96
N PRO A 87 -24.35 27.34 -36.88
CA PRO A 87 -25.74 26.95 -36.64
C PRO A 87 -25.89 25.84 -35.60
N PRO A 88 -26.98 25.79 -34.83
CA PRO A 88 -27.17 24.90 -33.68
C PRO A 88 -27.02 23.40 -33.94
N SER A 89 -27.26 22.93 -35.16
CA SER A 89 -27.23 21.49 -35.48
C SER A 89 -25.83 20.90 -35.70
N GLN A 90 -24.79 21.73 -35.88
CA GLN A 90 -23.39 21.30 -35.92
C GLN A 90 -22.68 21.51 -34.58
N ARG A 91 -23.20 22.40 -33.74
CA ARG A 91 -22.67 22.66 -32.39
C ARG A 91 -22.75 21.46 -31.48
N ASP A 92 -23.75 20.60 -31.64
CA ASP A 92 -23.97 19.48 -30.72
C ASP A 92 -23.04 18.28 -30.95
N LYS A 93 -22.41 18.16 -32.10
CA LYS A 93 -21.43 17.08 -32.36
C LYS A 93 -20.00 17.45 -31.98
N GLU A 94 -19.59 18.69 -32.12
CA GLU A 94 -18.28 19.18 -31.66
C GLU A 94 -18.30 19.62 -30.20
N ARG A 95 -19.48 20.07 -29.72
CA ARG A 95 -19.69 20.44 -28.33
C ARG A 95 -19.54 19.30 -27.36
N ASN A 96 -19.86 18.05 -27.72
CA ASN A 96 -19.68 16.87 -26.86
C ASN A 96 -18.21 16.43 -26.74
N GLY A 97 -17.31 16.89 -27.62
CA GLY A 97 -15.87 16.60 -27.52
C GLY A 97 -15.09 17.68 -26.76
N LEU A 98 -15.39 18.99 -27.00
CA LEU A 98 -14.66 20.10 -26.37
C LEU A 98 -15.34 20.68 -25.10
N LEU A 99 -16.68 20.64 -25.04
CA LEU A 99 -17.41 21.16 -23.87
C LEU A 99 -17.39 20.25 -22.64
N SER A 100 -17.02 18.97 -22.79
CA SER A 100 -16.68 18.14 -21.62
C SER A 100 -15.40 18.63 -20.93
N VAL A 101 -14.56 19.40 -21.63
CA VAL A 101 -13.29 19.95 -21.11
C VAL A 101 -13.47 21.40 -20.61
N ILE A 102 -14.37 22.21 -21.19
CA ILE A 102 -14.47 23.65 -20.93
C ILE A 102 -15.62 24.03 -19.95
N ASN A 103 -16.68 23.24 -19.85
CA ASN A 103 -17.78 23.49 -18.90
C ASN A 103 -17.55 22.98 -17.46
N GLN A 104 -16.33 22.56 -17.12
CA GLN A 104 -15.90 22.23 -15.75
C GLN A 104 -15.15 23.40 -15.08
N GLY A 105 -15.45 24.64 -15.41
CA GLY A 105 -14.69 25.81 -15.03
C GLY A 105 -14.37 26.01 -13.52
N PRO A 106 -15.30 25.95 -12.56
CA PRO A 106 -14.96 26.07 -11.12
C PRO A 106 -14.52 24.77 -10.47
N HIS A 107 -14.95 23.60 -10.96
CA HIS A 107 -14.53 22.28 -10.44
C HIS A 107 -13.11 21.92 -10.87
N TYR A 108 -12.67 22.31 -12.05
CA TYR A 108 -11.34 21.95 -12.59
C TYR A 108 -10.19 22.57 -11.77
N PHE A 109 -10.33 23.78 -11.24
CA PHE A 109 -9.30 24.38 -10.39
C PHE A 109 -9.26 23.78 -8.98
N ASN A 110 -10.42 23.35 -8.44
CA ASN A 110 -10.46 22.59 -7.21
C ASN A 110 -9.86 21.19 -7.41
N ASP A 111 -10.05 20.56 -8.57
CA ASP A 111 -9.47 19.27 -8.90
C ASP A 111 -7.95 19.32 -9.05
N LEU A 112 -7.39 20.38 -9.66
CA LEU A 112 -5.94 20.58 -9.77
C LEU A 112 -5.26 20.78 -8.42
N ALA A 113 -5.86 21.58 -7.52
CA ALA A 113 -5.35 21.77 -6.18
C ALA A 113 -5.46 20.49 -5.34
N THR A 114 -6.56 19.77 -5.48
CA THR A 114 -6.80 18.47 -4.82
C THR A 114 -5.81 17.42 -5.32
N GLU A 115 -5.46 17.45 -6.59
CA GLU A 115 -4.57 16.51 -7.22
C GLU A 115 -3.08 16.81 -6.97
N ALA A 116 -2.70 18.09 -6.90
CA ALA A 116 -1.37 18.48 -6.41
C ALA A 116 -1.16 18.03 -4.95
N HIS A 117 -2.20 18.14 -4.13
CA HIS A 117 -2.20 17.63 -2.75
C HIS A 117 -2.16 16.10 -2.70
N ARG A 118 -2.85 15.42 -3.62
CA ARG A 118 -2.78 13.96 -3.80
C ARG A 118 -1.38 13.52 -4.18
N ARG A 119 -0.70 14.22 -5.11
CA ARG A 119 0.68 13.91 -5.52
C ARG A 119 1.65 13.99 -4.36
N LEU A 120 1.54 15.04 -3.52
CA LEU A 120 2.36 15.17 -2.33
C LEU A 120 2.13 14.00 -1.36
N LYS A 121 0.87 13.61 -1.12
CA LYS A 121 0.52 12.44 -0.30
C LYS A 121 0.99 11.12 -0.91
N ALA A 122 0.86 10.95 -2.22
CA ALA A 122 1.30 9.74 -2.92
C ALA A 122 2.82 9.58 -2.89
N LYS A 123 3.59 10.69 -2.94
CA LYS A 123 5.05 10.65 -2.77
C LYS A 123 5.50 10.30 -1.34
N GLU A 124 4.67 10.57 -0.33
CA GLU A 124 4.99 10.25 1.06
C GLU A 124 4.84 8.76 1.39
N GLY A 125 3.94 8.02 0.70
CA GLY A 125 3.61 6.62 0.99
C GLY A 125 3.24 6.38 2.46
N VAL A 126 2.46 5.36 2.73
CA VAL A 126 2.15 4.97 4.12
C VAL A 126 2.94 3.71 4.46
N SER A 127 3.75 3.74 5.51
CA SER A 127 4.42 2.56 6.04
C SER A 127 4.23 2.43 7.54
N ALA A 128 3.87 1.24 7.97
CA ALA A 128 3.63 0.89 9.36
C ALA A 128 4.45 -0.33 9.81
N GLU A 129 5.67 -0.49 9.29
CA GLU A 129 6.52 -1.58 9.77
C GLU A 129 6.94 -1.38 11.24
N PRO A 130 6.91 -2.44 12.06
CA PRO A 130 7.56 -2.44 13.35
C PRO A 130 9.07 -2.46 13.10
N THR A 131 9.74 -1.39 13.47
CA THR A 131 11.10 -1.02 13.08
C THR A 131 12.20 -1.58 13.96
N SER A 132 12.01 -2.66 14.68
CA SER A 132 13.07 -3.22 15.51
C SER A 132 13.40 -4.68 15.16
N ARG A 133 14.67 -4.94 14.89
CA ARG A 133 15.29 -6.28 14.84
C ARG A 133 14.88 -7.20 15.99
N ASN A 134 14.37 -6.65 17.08
CA ASN A 134 13.97 -7.38 18.29
C ASN A 134 12.70 -8.24 18.09
N TYR A 135 11.95 -8.07 17.00
CA TYR A 135 10.71 -8.81 16.76
C TYR A 135 10.90 -10.09 15.92
N TYR A 136 12.01 -10.23 15.19
CA TYR A 136 12.23 -11.34 14.26
C TYR A 136 13.39 -12.28 14.61
N CYS A 137 14.04 -12.10 15.76
CA CYS A 137 15.06 -13.06 16.18
C CYS A 137 14.45 -14.04 17.19
N PRO A 138 14.23 -15.32 16.81
CA PRO A 138 13.67 -16.32 17.74
C PRO A 138 14.54 -16.58 18.98
N SER A 139 15.78 -16.05 19.02
CA SER A 139 16.79 -16.38 20.02
C SER A 139 17.15 -15.27 21.02
N THR A 140 16.70 -14.01 20.85
CA THR A 140 17.10 -12.93 21.77
C THR A 140 15.94 -12.00 22.12
N LYS A 141 15.41 -12.20 23.33
CA LYS A 141 14.39 -11.45 24.07
C LYS A 141 12.97 -11.60 23.52
N LYS A 142 12.21 -12.50 24.15
CA LYS A 142 10.75 -12.52 24.11
C LYS A 142 10.23 -11.12 24.39
N PHE A 143 9.52 -10.52 23.42
CA PHE A 143 8.65 -9.37 23.67
C PHE A 143 7.59 -9.84 24.68
N SER A 144 7.77 -9.45 25.93
CA SER A 144 6.80 -9.78 26.98
C SER A 144 5.62 -8.83 26.79
N MET A 145 4.55 -9.32 26.18
CA MET A 145 3.27 -8.62 26.25
C MET A 145 2.86 -8.57 27.72
N ALA A 146 2.92 -7.37 28.30
CA ALA A 146 2.47 -7.18 29.68
C ALA A 146 0.95 -7.31 29.72
N CYS A 147 0.45 -8.46 30.15
CA CYS A 147 -0.96 -8.64 30.47
C CYS A 147 -1.27 -7.88 31.77
N ILE A 148 -2.05 -6.82 31.65
CA ILE A 148 -2.45 -5.99 32.78
C ILE A 148 -3.79 -6.49 33.32
N ARG A 149 -3.80 -6.90 34.58
CA ARG A 149 -5.03 -7.35 35.25
C ARG A 149 -6.06 -6.23 35.29
N LYS A 150 -7.28 -6.54 34.89
CA LYS A 150 -8.44 -5.64 34.86
C LYS A 150 -9.65 -6.33 35.44
N ASP A 151 -10.49 -5.56 36.12
CA ASP A 151 -11.78 -6.05 36.58
C ASP A 151 -12.70 -6.42 35.43
N SER A 152 -13.62 -7.35 35.69
CA SER A 152 -14.56 -7.84 34.66
C SER A 152 -15.44 -6.71 34.07
N SER A 153 -15.81 -5.72 34.88
CA SER A 153 -16.55 -4.53 34.46
C SER A 153 -15.76 -3.69 33.46
N VAL A 154 -14.47 -3.43 33.74
CA VAL A 154 -13.56 -2.69 32.85
C VAL A 154 -13.35 -3.46 31.54
N LYS A 155 -13.12 -4.78 31.58
CA LYS A 155 -13.00 -5.59 30.37
C LYS A 155 -14.23 -5.52 29.49
N LYS A 156 -15.44 -5.59 30.07
CA LYS A 156 -16.71 -5.46 29.33
C LYS A 156 -16.84 -4.09 28.68
N LEU A 157 -16.51 -3.02 29.39
CA LEU A 157 -16.52 -1.65 28.87
C LEU A 157 -15.56 -1.51 27.65
N LEU A 158 -14.32 -1.97 27.80
CA LEU A 158 -13.30 -1.88 26.75
C LEU A 158 -13.68 -2.69 25.49
N ILE A 159 -14.16 -3.93 25.68
CA ILE A 159 -14.66 -4.77 24.58
C ILE A 159 -15.84 -4.08 23.88
N GLY A 160 -16.81 -3.60 24.65
CA GLY A 160 -17.99 -2.89 24.12
C GLY A 160 -17.58 -1.65 23.33
N ALA A 161 -16.67 -0.82 23.84
CA ALA A 161 -16.17 0.37 23.16
C ALA A 161 -15.46 0.05 21.83
N ILE A 162 -14.59 -0.98 21.83
CA ILE A 162 -13.87 -1.41 20.63
C ILE A 162 -14.85 -1.96 19.58
N MET A 163 -15.79 -2.80 20.00
CA MET A 163 -16.78 -3.40 19.08
C MET A 163 -17.85 -2.41 18.58
N SER A 164 -18.03 -1.28 19.29
CA SER A 164 -18.92 -0.19 18.83
C SER A 164 -18.23 0.77 17.85
N ASN A 165 -16.91 0.68 17.69
CA ASN A 165 -16.17 1.49 16.73
C ASN A 165 -16.31 0.90 15.31
N ASP A 166 -16.70 1.71 14.33
CA ASP A 166 -16.98 1.27 12.95
C ASP A 166 -15.81 0.57 12.25
N PHE A 167 -14.59 0.89 12.62
CA PHE A 167 -13.38 0.30 12.03
C PHE A 167 -12.90 -0.97 12.76
N LEU A 168 -13.09 -1.02 14.07
CA LEU A 168 -12.58 -2.11 14.90
C LEU A 168 -13.58 -3.25 15.07
N ARG A 169 -14.88 -3.03 14.80
CA ARG A 169 -15.94 -4.05 14.94
C ARG A 169 -15.78 -5.27 14.03
N GLN A 170 -14.97 -5.16 12.98
CA GLN A 170 -14.67 -6.28 12.07
C GLN A 170 -13.59 -7.22 12.61
N LEU A 171 -12.97 -6.88 13.73
CA LEU A 171 -11.95 -7.71 14.36
C LEU A 171 -12.59 -8.91 15.06
N GLU A 172 -11.92 -10.05 15.00
CA GLU A 172 -12.35 -11.24 15.72
C GLU A 172 -12.34 -11.02 17.23
N ALA A 173 -13.29 -11.63 17.93
CA ALA A 173 -13.43 -11.52 19.38
C ALA A 173 -12.16 -11.95 20.14
N SER A 174 -11.40 -12.91 19.61
CA SER A 174 -10.11 -13.37 20.11
C SER A 174 -9.06 -12.24 20.11
N HIS A 175 -8.96 -11.49 19.00
CA HIS A 175 -8.07 -10.35 18.87
C HIS A 175 -8.43 -9.22 19.84
N VAL A 176 -9.72 -8.88 19.92
CA VAL A 176 -10.22 -7.83 20.81
C VAL A 176 -9.91 -8.16 22.29
N ARG A 177 -10.10 -9.41 22.71
CA ARG A 177 -9.77 -9.85 24.08
C ARG A 177 -8.28 -9.68 24.37
N ARG A 178 -7.39 -10.11 23.45
CA ARG A 178 -5.95 -9.95 23.61
C ARG A 178 -5.53 -8.48 23.64
N MET A 179 -6.14 -7.61 22.81
CA MET A 179 -5.91 -6.17 22.86
C MET A 179 -6.29 -5.59 24.21
N VAL A 180 -7.48 -5.90 24.70
CA VAL A 180 -7.97 -5.45 26.00
C VAL A 180 -7.04 -5.90 27.13
N ASP A 181 -6.52 -7.12 27.11
CA ASP A 181 -5.58 -7.60 28.13
C ASP A 181 -4.26 -6.81 28.14
N CYS A 182 -3.84 -6.26 26.99
CA CYS A 182 -2.60 -5.48 26.85
C CYS A 182 -2.77 -3.96 27.06
N MET A 183 -3.99 -3.44 27.10
CA MET A 183 -4.24 -2.01 27.34
C MET A 183 -3.79 -1.60 28.74
N TYR A 184 -3.24 -0.40 28.88
CA TYR A 184 -2.85 0.21 30.15
C TYR A 184 -3.57 1.53 30.40
N GLU A 185 -3.69 1.92 31.67
CA GLU A 185 -4.41 3.11 32.08
C GLU A 185 -3.52 4.35 32.04
N ARG A 186 -4.07 5.46 31.54
CA ARG A 186 -3.53 6.83 31.70
C ARG A 186 -4.60 7.74 32.23
N GLN A 187 -4.20 8.69 33.05
CA GLN A 187 -5.08 9.75 33.60
C GLN A 187 -4.66 11.09 33.03
N TYR A 188 -5.65 11.89 32.68
CA TYR A 188 -5.48 13.23 32.14
C TYR A 188 -6.26 14.23 33.00
N GLY A 189 -5.58 15.27 33.45
CA GLY A 189 -6.20 16.38 34.17
C GLY A 189 -7.02 17.30 33.26
N GLN A 190 -7.81 18.18 33.85
CA GLN A 190 -8.58 19.18 33.12
C GLN A 190 -7.68 20.00 32.20
N SER A 191 -8.14 20.27 30.98
CA SER A 191 -7.43 20.98 29.90
C SER A 191 -6.14 20.33 29.40
N GLN A 192 -5.84 19.09 29.80
CA GLN A 192 -4.70 18.37 29.24
C GLN A 192 -5.01 17.84 27.85
N LEU A 193 -4.01 17.98 26.97
CA LEU A 193 -4.07 17.48 25.61
C LEU A 193 -3.83 15.96 25.59
N VAL A 194 -4.75 15.21 24.97
CA VAL A 194 -4.65 13.76 24.75
C VAL A 194 -4.07 13.47 23.36
N ILE A 195 -4.58 14.17 22.36
CA ILE A 195 -4.17 14.05 20.94
C ILE A 195 -4.08 15.45 20.35
N ARG A 196 -3.04 15.70 19.54
CA ARG A 196 -2.92 16.93 18.74
C ARG A 196 -3.11 16.60 17.25
N GLU A 197 -3.94 17.37 16.57
CA GLU A 197 -4.14 17.29 15.12
C GLU A 197 -2.81 17.45 14.36
N GLY A 198 -2.60 16.66 13.31
CA GLY A 198 -1.40 16.69 12.47
C GLY A 198 -0.20 15.91 13.02
N GLU A 199 -0.17 15.50 14.30
CA GLU A 199 0.89 14.67 14.86
C GLU A 199 0.79 13.20 14.41
N ALA A 200 1.94 12.49 14.38
CA ALA A 200 1.95 11.05 14.17
C ALA A 200 1.30 10.34 15.37
N GLY A 201 0.41 9.38 15.11
CA GLY A 201 -0.31 8.67 16.15
C GLY A 201 0.17 7.23 16.33
N ASN A 202 0.51 6.84 17.57
CA ASN A 202 0.99 5.50 17.90
C ASN A 202 0.12 4.77 18.95
N HIS A 203 -1.06 5.30 19.25
CA HIS A 203 -1.92 4.75 20.30
C HIS A 203 -3.39 4.73 19.87
N LEU A 204 -4.10 3.69 20.29
CA LEU A 204 -5.56 3.62 20.37
C LEU A 204 -5.96 3.97 21.80
N TYR A 205 -7.06 4.67 21.95
CA TYR A 205 -7.57 5.10 23.23
C TYR A 205 -9.01 4.64 23.42
N VAL A 206 -9.37 4.33 24.67
CA VAL A 206 -10.76 4.11 25.10
C VAL A 206 -11.03 4.95 26.33
N LEU A 207 -11.99 5.85 26.26
CA LEU A 207 -12.41 6.66 27.40
C LEU A 207 -13.21 5.80 28.37
N ALA A 208 -12.70 5.63 29.59
CA ALA A 208 -13.38 4.86 30.64
C ALA A 208 -14.18 5.75 31.57
N ASP A 209 -13.67 6.96 31.86
CA ASP A 209 -14.32 7.93 32.73
C ASP A 209 -13.88 9.35 32.34
N GLY A 210 -14.75 10.34 32.51
CA GLY A 210 -14.47 11.74 32.16
C GLY A 210 -15.22 12.23 30.95
N LEU A 211 -14.75 13.36 30.38
CA LEU A 211 -15.34 14.02 29.22
C LEU A 211 -14.23 14.66 28.38
N LEU A 212 -14.22 14.39 27.07
CA LEU A 212 -13.23 14.92 26.14
C LEU A 212 -13.89 15.81 25.10
N ASP A 213 -13.23 16.89 24.71
CA ASP A 213 -13.60 17.78 23.62
C ASP A 213 -12.81 17.45 22.36
N VAL A 214 -13.44 17.51 21.19
CA VAL A 214 -12.85 17.18 19.89
C VAL A 214 -12.94 18.38 18.97
N VAL A 215 -11.77 18.83 18.49
CA VAL A 215 -11.65 19.99 17.59
C VAL A 215 -10.86 19.59 16.35
N GLN A 216 -11.36 19.93 15.17
CA GLN A 216 -10.69 19.72 13.88
C GLN A 216 -10.60 21.02 13.10
N ASN A 217 -9.42 21.38 12.63
CA ASN A 217 -9.17 22.66 11.93
C ASN A 217 -9.75 23.89 12.68
N GLY A 218 -9.65 23.88 14.02
CA GLY A 218 -10.19 24.92 14.88
C GLY A 218 -11.72 24.93 15.04
N ARG A 219 -12.44 23.95 14.49
CA ARG A 219 -13.91 23.81 14.61
C ARG A 219 -14.25 22.71 15.61
N PRO A 220 -15.11 22.94 16.58
CA PRO A 220 -15.57 21.90 17.48
C PRO A 220 -16.38 20.85 16.70
N LEU A 221 -16.04 19.57 16.86
CA LEU A 221 -16.78 18.44 16.28
C LEU A 221 -17.77 17.83 17.27
N GLY A 222 -17.52 17.99 18.58
CA GLY A 222 -18.37 17.43 19.63
C GLY A 222 -17.58 16.93 20.83
N GLN A 223 -18.28 16.21 21.71
CA GLN A 223 -17.71 15.65 22.94
C GLN A 223 -17.75 14.13 22.92
N MET A 224 -16.75 13.51 23.55
CA MET A 224 -16.68 12.07 23.73
C MET A 224 -17.00 11.70 25.19
N HIS A 225 -17.83 10.67 25.34
CA HIS A 225 -18.29 10.13 26.61
C HIS A 225 -17.64 8.77 26.93
N PRO A 226 -17.68 8.29 28.20
CA PRO A 226 -17.20 6.97 28.56
C PRO A 226 -17.79 5.86 27.67
N GLY A 227 -16.93 4.88 27.30
CA GLY A 227 -17.27 3.83 26.35
C GLY A 227 -16.98 4.18 24.87
N THR A 228 -16.31 5.31 24.58
CA THR A 228 -15.89 5.67 23.24
C THR A 228 -14.46 5.26 22.98
N ALA A 229 -14.21 4.51 21.88
CA ALA A 229 -12.88 4.22 21.35
C ALA A 229 -12.52 5.26 20.28
N PHE A 230 -11.27 5.79 20.32
CA PHE A 230 -10.79 6.81 19.41
C PHE A 230 -9.29 6.70 19.13
N GLY A 231 -8.84 7.33 18.04
CA GLY A 231 -7.46 7.28 17.60
C GLY A 231 -7.08 5.98 16.87
N GLU A 232 -8.06 5.16 16.50
CA GLU A 232 -7.94 3.89 15.78
C GLU A 232 -7.31 4.06 14.40
N LEU A 233 -7.59 5.17 13.74
CA LEU A 233 -7.10 5.44 12.38
C LEU A 233 -5.57 5.47 12.33
N ALA A 234 -4.97 6.08 13.34
CA ALA A 234 -3.53 6.13 13.43
C ALA A 234 -2.89 4.77 13.71
N ILE A 235 -3.56 3.90 14.48
CA ILE A 235 -3.05 2.56 14.81
C ILE A 235 -3.21 1.59 13.63
N LEU A 236 -4.33 1.72 12.90
CA LEU A 236 -4.62 0.88 11.73
C LEU A 236 -3.80 1.29 10.51
N TYR A 237 -3.78 2.58 10.17
CA TYR A 237 -3.37 3.08 8.85
C TYR A 237 -2.14 4.00 8.86
N ASN A 238 -1.46 4.14 10.00
CA ASN A 238 -0.28 5.03 10.16
C ASN A 238 -0.51 6.49 9.72
N CYS A 239 -1.73 6.97 9.75
CA CYS A 239 -2.04 8.34 9.37
C CYS A 239 -1.75 9.32 10.52
N LYS A 240 -1.56 10.59 10.17
CA LYS A 240 -1.52 11.69 11.14
C LYS A 240 -2.87 11.81 11.85
N ARG A 241 -2.86 12.36 13.04
CA ARG A 241 -4.08 12.62 13.83
C ARG A 241 -4.99 13.59 13.11
N THR A 242 -6.25 13.23 12.96
CA THR A 242 -7.25 13.99 12.20
C THR A 242 -7.91 15.10 13.01
N ALA A 243 -7.79 15.07 14.34
CA ALA A 243 -8.39 16.05 15.24
C ALA A 243 -7.56 16.19 16.53
N THR A 244 -7.73 17.30 17.19
CA THR A 244 -7.21 17.57 18.55
C THR A 244 -8.24 17.11 19.59
N VAL A 245 -7.81 16.35 20.59
CA VAL A 245 -8.64 15.82 21.67
C VAL A 245 -8.09 16.33 23.01
N THR A 246 -8.93 17.04 23.79
CA THR A 246 -8.56 17.66 25.05
C THR A 246 -9.51 17.21 26.17
N ALA A 247 -9.00 16.96 27.36
CA ALA A 247 -9.80 16.59 28.52
C ALA A 247 -10.54 17.83 29.08
N ILE A 248 -11.87 17.79 29.13
CA ILE A 248 -12.69 18.88 29.75
C ILE A 248 -12.65 18.79 31.26
N ILE A 249 -12.67 17.57 31.79
CA ILE A 249 -12.56 17.26 33.22
C ILE A 249 -11.49 16.19 33.40
N HIS A 250 -11.15 15.89 34.67
CA HIS A 250 -10.25 14.74 34.93
C HIS A 250 -10.80 13.48 34.27
N SER A 251 -10.00 12.85 33.43
CA SER A 251 -10.43 11.76 32.57
C SER A 251 -9.50 10.55 32.68
N LYS A 252 -10.10 9.37 32.73
CA LYS A 252 -9.44 8.07 32.76
C LYS A 252 -9.53 7.38 31.42
N ILE A 253 -8.38 7.12 30.80
CA ILE A 253 -8.28 6.59 29.44
C ILE A 253 -7.43 5.33 29.43
N TRP A 254 -7.91 4.28 28.74
CA TRP A 254 -7.13 3.08 28.45
C TRP A 254 -6.45 3.23 27.10
N VAL A 255 -5.19 2.80 27.04
CA VAL A 255 -4.31 3.02 25.89
C VAL A 255 -3.76 1.69 25.39
N LEU A 256 -3.73 1.50 24.08
CA LEU A 256 -3.06 0.39 23.39
C LEU A 256 -2.01 0.95 22.44
N ASP A 257 -0.79 0.47 22.53
CA ASP A 257 0.29 0.86 21.62
C ASP A 257 0.11 0.19 20.26
N ARG A 258 0.43 0.91 19.17
CA ARG A 258 0.40 0.39 17.80
C ARG A 258 1.21 -0.90 17.65
N GLN A 259 2.41 -0.95 18.23
CA GLN A 259 3.28 -2.11 18.13
C GLN A 259 2.63 -3.36 18.72
N VAL A 260 1.94 -3.22 19.85
CA VAL A 260 1.18 -4.30 20.49
C VAL A 260 0.03 -4.76 19.61
N PHE A 261 -0.72 -3.81 19.03
CA PHE A 261 -1.79 -4.10 18.08
C PHE A 261 -1.28 -4.91 16.88
N GLN A 262 -0.22 -4.41 16.21
CA GLN A 262 0.38 -5.07 15.05
C GLN A 262 0.90 -6.47 15.39
N PHE A 263 1.54 -6.63 16.57
CA PHE A 263 2.02 -7.93 17.01
C PHE A 263 0.88 -8.92 17.25
N ILE A 264 -0.23 -8.47 17.87
CA ILE A 264 -1.42 -9.31 18.07
C ILE A 264 -1.97 -9.79 16.72
N MET A 265 -2.18 -8.88 15.79
CA MET A 265 -2.72 -9.21 14.46
C MET A 265 -1.81 -10.16 13.70
N MET A 266 -0.51 -9.84 13.61
CA MET A 266 0.49 -10.66 12.93
C MET A 266 0.61 -12.06 13.57
N SER A 267 0.75 -12.14 14.90
CA SER A 267 0.94 -13.42 15.59
C SER A 267 -0.28 -14.33 15.48
N SER A 268 -1.49 -13.77 15.50
CA SER A 268 -2.72 -14.54 15.31
C SER A 268 -2.84 -15.04 13.86
N GLY A 269 -2.61 -14.18 12.87
CA GLY A 269 -2.67 -14.58 11.46
C GLY A 269 -1.60 -15.62 11.11
N GLN A 270 -0.38 -15.49 11.65
CA GLN A 270 0.67 -16.51 11.49
C GLN A 270 0.31 -17.84 12.14
N ALA A 271 -0.20 -17.79 13.38
CA ALA A 271 -0.59 -18.99 14.10
C ALA A 271 -1.72 -19.73 13.38
N GLN A 272 -2.76 -19.02 12.95
CA GLN A 272 -3.88 -19.57 12.20
C GLN A 272 -3.44 -20.19 10.85
N ASN A 273 -2.59 -19.49 10.11
CA ASN A 273 -2.07 -20.01 8.85
C ASN A 273 -1.21 -21.26 9.07
N GLN A 274 -0.37 -21.26 10.09
CA GLN A 274 0.45 -22.43 10.45
C GLN A 274 -0.39 -23.60 10.95
N GLU A 275 -1.44 -23.32 11.71
CA GLU A 275 -2.40 -24.32 12.19
C GLU A 275 -3.11 -24.98 10.99
N TYR A 276 -3.64 -24.21 10.07
CA TYR A 276 -4.28 -24.75 8.85
C TYR A 276 -3.30 -25.50 7.96
N CYS A 277 -2.08 -25.00 7.75
CA CYS A 277 -1.06 -25.75 7.02
C CYS A 277 -0.72 -27.08 7.70
N SER A 278 -0.52 -27.07 9.00
CA SER A 278 -0.23 -28.28 9.78
C SER A 278 -1.41 -29.27 9.74
N PHE A 279 -2.63 -28.74 9.82
CA PHE A 279 -3.86 -29.52 9.69
C PHE A 279 -3.99 -30.16 8.30
N LEU A 280 -3.78 -29.39 7.23
CA LEU A 280 -3.79 -29.92 5.85
C LEU A 280 -2.71 -30.98 5.62
N HIS A 281 -1.56 -30.88 6.26
CA HIS A 281 -0.55 -31.94 6.25
C HIS A 281 -1.02 -33.25 6.91
N SER A 282 -1.96 -33.20 7.84
CA SER A 282 -2.55 -34.39 8.46
C SER A 282 -3.57 -35.09 7.57
N VAL A 283 -4.14 -34.36 6.57
CA VAL A 283 -5.11 -34.90 5.62
C VAL A 283 -4.43 -35.80 4.62
N SER A 284 -4.84 -37.07 4.55
CA SER A 284 -4.16 -38.11 3.76
C SER A 284 -4.02 -37.77 2.27
N LEU A 285 -4.96 -37.02 1.69
CA LEU A 285 -4.94 -36.55 0.31
C LEU A 285 -3.89 -35.46 0.04
N LEU A 286 -3.59 -34.62 1.03
CA LEU A 286 -2.81 -33.39 0.89
C LEU A 286 -1.44 -33.45 1.58
N LYS A 287 -1.18 -34.47 2.42
CA LYS A 287 0.02 -34.61 3.27
C LYS A 287 1.36 -34.48 2.54
N ASP A 288 1.40 -34.94 1.27
CA ASP A 288 2.62 -34.99 0.47
C ASP A 288 2.79 -33.72 -0.41
N LEU A 289 1.93 -32.72 -0.26
CA LEU A 289 2.05 -31.47 -0.99
C LEU A 289 3.13 -30.55 -0.39
N PRO A 290 3.88 -29.82 -1.23
CA PRO A 290 4.81 -28.79 -0.74
C PRO A 290 4.07 -27.69 0.03
N GLU A 291 4.76 -27.11 1.01
CA GLU A 291 4.26 -26.00 1.85
C GLU A 291 3.68 -24.84 1.01
N GLU A 292 4.29 -24.52 -0.14
CA GLU A 292 3.81 -23.50 -1.07
C GLU A 292 2.41 -23.79 -1.64
N LYS A 293 2.14 -25.05 -1.98
CA LYS A 293 0.83 -25.49 -2.49
C LYS A 293 -0.22 -25.50 -1.39
N LEU A 294 0.16 -25.99 -0.20
CA LEU A 294 -0.72 -25.99 0.96
C LEU A 294 -1.09 -24.56 1.38
N ALA A 295 -0.14 -23.62 1.36
CA ALA A 295 -0.42 -22.23 1.64
C ALA A 295 -1.45 -21.63 0.68
N LYS A 296 -1.39 -21.96 -0.61
CA LYS A 296 -2.39 -21.53 -1.58
C LYS A 296 -3.78 -22.15 -1.32
N ILE A 297 -3.84 -23.41 -0.89
CA ILE A 297 -5.10 -24.04 -0.50
C ILE A 297 -5.67 -23.31 0.74
N VAL A 298 -4.84 -23.07 1.77
CA VAL A 298 -5.25 -22.33 2.98
C VAL A 298 -5.86 -20.96 2.64
N ASP A 299 -5.32 -20.26 1.65
CA ASP A 299 -5.83 -18.96 1.22
C ASP A 299 -7.22 -19.00 0.56
N CYS A 300 -7.65 -20.20 0.13
CA CYS A 300 -8.94 -20.44 -0.53
C CYS A 300 -9.97 -21.11 0.37
N LEU A 301 -9.56 -21.59 1.56
CA LEU A 301 -10.47 -22.26 2.48
C LEU A 301 -11.46 -21.27 3.09
N GLU A 302 -12.74 -21.63 3.02
CA GLU A 302 -13.80 -21.03 3.81
C GLU A 302 -14.11 -21.92 5.00
N VAL A 303 -14.65 -21.36 6.06
CA VAL A 303 -15.04 -22.11 7.26
C VAL A 303 -16.55 -22.04 7.39
N ASP A 304 -17.20 -23.19 7.25
CA ASP A 304 -18.63 -23.34 7.47
C ASP A 304 -18.91 -24.01 8.81
N TYR A 305 -19.98 -23.58 9.46
CA TYR A 305 -20.44 -24.04 10.75
C TYR A 305 -21.80 -24.73 10.64
N TYR A 306 -21.93 -25.85 11.31
CA TYR A 306 -23.14 -26.67 11.27
C TYR A 306 -23.54 -27.09 12.67
N ASP A 307 -24.84 -27.04 12.96
CA ASP A 307 -25.41 -27.53 14.20
C ASP A 307 -25.83 -29.02 14.04
N LYS A 308 -25.96 -29.70 15.18
CA LYS A 308 -26.34 -31.10 15.18
C LYS A 308 -27.64 -31.36 14.41
N GLY A 309 -27.57 -32.29 13.45
CA GLY A 309 -28.68 -32.66 12.59
C GLY A 309 -28.72 -31.90 11.26
N ASP A 310 -27.85 -30.90 11.06
CA ASP A 310 -27.78 -30.21 9.78
C ASP A 310 -27.23 -31.11 8.68
N TYR A 311 -27.86 -31.06 7.52
CA TYR A 311 -27.34 -31.72 6.32
C TYR A 311 -26.29 -30.86 5.65
N ILE A 312 -25.04 -31.32 5.66
CA ILE A 312 -23.93 -30.68 4.97
C ILE A 312 -23.97 -31.04 3.46
N ILE A 313 -24.28 -32.28 3.17
CA ILE A 313 -24.50 -32.82 1.80
C ILE A 313 -25.76 -33.65 1.80
N ARG A 314 -26.53 -33.58 0.69
CA ARG A 314 -27.66 -34.45 0.41
C ARG A 314 -27.39 -35.38 -0.77
N GLU A 315 -27.70 -36.64 -0.62
CA GLU A 315 -27.61 -37.66 -1.67
C GLU A 315 -28.43 -37.25 -2.90
N GLY A 316 -27.88 -37.41 -4.10
CA GLY A 316 -28.52 -37.07 -5.37
C GLY A 316 -28.42 -35.60 -5.80
N GLU A 317 -28.00 -34.68 -4.95
CA GLU A 317 -27.77 -33.29 -5.33
C GLU A 317 -26.47 -33.13 -6.17
N GLU A 318 -26.45 -32.14 -7.07
CA GLU A 318 -25.26 -31.73 -7.75
C GLU A 318 -24.31 -31.04 -6.76
N GLY A 319 -23.02 -31.31 -6.85
CA GLY A 319 -22.06 -30.70 -5.94
C GLY A 319 -20.69 -30.47 -6.53
N ASN A 320 -20.15 -29.30 -6.29
CA ASN A 320 -18.82 -28.88 -6.72
C ASN A 320 -17.86 -28.58 -5.55
N THR A 321 -18.26 -28.95 -4.32
CA THR A 321 -17.57 -28.53 -3.09
C THR A 321 -16.93 -29.74 -2.39
N PHE A 322 -15.72 -29.53 -1.89
CA PHE A 322 -14.92 -30.46 -1.09
C PHE A 322 -14.83 -29.96 0.35
N PHE A 323 -14.96 -30.84 1.32
CA PHE A 323 -15.01 -30.54 2.74
C PHE A 323 -13.96 -31.31 3.52
N ILE A 324 -13.36 -30.65 4.53
CA ILE A 324 -12.47 -31.25 5.51
C ILE A 324 -12.97 -30.91 6.90
N ILE A 325 -13.14 -31.92 7.75
CA ILE A 325 -13.66 -31.71 9.12
C ILE A 325 -12.56 -31.13 10.01
N ALA A 326 -12.72 -29.87 10.41
CA ALA A 326 -11.79 -29.18 11.32
C ALA A 326 -12.17 -29.39 12.79
N LYS A 327 -13.48 -29.54 13.09
CA LYS A 327 -14.00 -29.78 14.44
C LYS A 327 -15.32 -30.54 14.36
N GLY A 328 -15.57 -31.40 15.35
CA GLY A 328 -16.81 -32.17 15.45
C GLY A 328 -16.77 -33.49 14.69
N LYS A 329 -17.95 -34.07 14.49
CA LYS A 329 -18.15 -35.36 13.78
C LYS A 329 -19.35 -35.27 12.84
N VAL A 330 -19.30 -36.03 11.77
CA VAL A 330 -20.40 -36.15 10.80
C VAL A 330 -20.73 -37.61 10.55
N CYS A 331 -22.03 -37.90 10.36
CA CYS A 331 -22.55 -39.19 10.00
C CYS A 331 -22.74 -39.27 8.47
N VAL A 332 -22.29 -40.33 7.87
CA VAL A 332 -22.51 -40.64 6.44
C VAL A 332 -23.66 -41.63 6.33
N THR A 333 -24.75 -41.25 5.65
CA THR A 333 -25.87 -42.12 5.37
C THR A 333 -26.12 -42.27 3.87
N GLN A 334 -26.61 -43.43 3.43
CA GLN A 334 -26.90 -43.69 2.02
C GLN A 334 -28.17 -44.53 1.91
N THR A 335 -28.95 -44.29 0.87
CA THR A 335 -30.09 -45.09 0.50
C THR A 335 -29.61 -46.32 -0.24
N LEU A 336 -29.74 -47.50 0.40
CA LEU A 336 -29.33 -48.77 -0.21
C LEU A 336 -30.46 -49.32 -1.12
N GLU A 337 -30.11 -50.06 -2.21
CA GLU A 337 -31.10 -50.65 -3.09
C GLU A 337 -32.07 -51.54 -2.30
N GLY A 338 -33.36 -51.20 -2.36
CA GLY A 338 -34.44 -51.93 -1.70
C GLY A 338 -34.89 -51.34 -0.34
N THR A 339 -34.27 -50.27 0.15
CA THR A 339 -34.68 -49.58 1.37
C THR A 339 -35.23 -48.18 1.05
N GLN A 340 -36.29 -47.75 1.78
CA GLN A 340 -36.84 -46.40 1.61
C GLN A 340 -36.17 -45.36 2.52
N GLU A 341 -35.43 -45.80 3.55
CA GLU A 341 -34.78 -44.94 4.51
C GLU A 341 -33.26 -45.04 4.38
N PRO A 342 -32.53 -43.88 4.46
CA PRO A 342 -31.08 -43.86 4.45
C PRO A 342 -30.52 -44.63 5.65
N GLN A 343 -29.54 -45.50 5.42
CA GLN A 343 -28.85 -46.24 6.47
C GLN A 343 -27.48 -45.58 6.77
N GLU A 344 -27.09 -45.55 8.03
CA GLU A 344 -25.76 -45.10 8.45
C GLU A 344 -24.72 -46.09 7.94
N ILE A 345 -23.68 -45.53 7.24
CA ILE A 345 -22.57 -46.30 6.68
C ILE A 345 -21.32 -46.15 7.56
N LYS A 346 -20.99 -44.92 7.97
CA LYS A 346 -19.84 -44.63 8.80
C LYS A 346 -19.92 -43.23 9.42
N THR A 347 -19.18 -43.02 10.48
CA THR A 347 -18.92 -41.72 11.07
C THR A 347 -17.54 -41.23 10.65
N LEU A 348 -17.39 -39.92 10.35
CA LEU A 348 -16.14 -39.25 10.06
C LEU A 348 -15.84 -38.21 11.15
N GLY A 349 -14.57 -38.04 11.48
CA GLY A 349 -14.12 -37.14 12.54
C GLY A 349 -13.06 -36.11 12.04
N VAL A 350 -12.49 -35.39 12.98
CA VAL A 350 -11.47 -34.35 12.69
C VAL A 350 -10.31 -34.91 11.85
N GLY A 351 -9.98 -34.22 10.76
CA GLY A 351 -8.94 -34.65 9.81
C GLY A 351 -9.45 -35.54 8.68
N ASP A 352 -10.68 -36.07 8.80
CA ASP A 352 -11.32 -36.74 7.67
C ASP A 352 -11.89 -35.72 6.69
N TYR A 353 -12.15 -36.18 5.48
CA TYR A 353 -12.66 -35.37 4.38
C TYR A 353 -13.76 -36.11 3.60
N PHE A 354 -14.59 -35.35 2.92
CA PHE A 354 -15.67 -35.87 2.09
C PHE A 354 -15.97 -34.95 0.90
N GLY A 355 -16.70 -35.48 -0.07
CA GLY A 355 -17.02 -34.74 -1.29
C GLY A 355 -15.87 -34.67 -2.30
N GLU A 356 -14.83 -35.51 -2.14
CA GLU A 356 -13.65 -35.58 -3.01
C GLU A 356 -13.98 -35.91 -4.47
N LYS A 357 -15.08 -36.63 -4.73
CA LYS A 357 -15.56 -36.90 -6.10
C LYS A 357 -15.89 -35.60 -6.84
N ALA A 358 -16.37 -34.59 -6.13
CA ALA A 358 -16.64 -33.29 -6.70
C ALA A 358 -15.39 -32.57 -7.26
N LEU A 359 -14.18 -32.92 -6.82
CA LEU A 359 -12.93 -32.43 -7.41
C LEU A 359 -12.56 -33.10 -8.73
N ILE A 360 -13.14 -34.28 -9.01
CA ILE A 360 -12.75 -35.13 -10.13
C ILE A 360 -13.76 -35.04 -11.28
N SER A 361 -15.05 -35.08 -10.96
CA SER A 361 -16.15 -35.18 -11.91
C SER A 361 -17.35 -34.33 -11.50
N GLU A 362 -18.24 -34.10 -12.48
CA GLU A 362 -19.52 -33.40 -12.25
C GLU A 362 -20.62 -34.38 -11.86
N ASP A 363 -20.29 -35.34 -11.03
CA ASP A 363 -21.24 -36.37 -10.57
C ASP A 363 -22.10 -35.82 -9.41
N VAL A 364 -23.28 -36.44 -9.24
CA VAL A 364 -24.18 -36.18 -8.11
C VAL A 364 -23.57 -36.76 -6.82
N ARG A 365 -23.99 -36.21 -5.69
CA ARG A 365 -23.61 -36.67 -4.36
C ARG A 365 -24.05 -38.10 -4.11
N SER A 366 -23.14 -38.97 -3.70
CA SER A 366 -23.42 -40.40 -3.52
C SER A 366 -23.96 -40.78 -2.13
N ALA A 367 -24.00 -39.85 -1.18
CA ALA A 367 -24.45 -40.08 0.19
C ALA A 367 -24.85 -38.76 0.86
N ASN A 368 -25.62 -38.86 1.94
CA ASN A 368 -25.87 -37.73 2.83
C ASN A 368 -24.73 -37.60 3.84
N ILE A 369 -24.42 -36.38 4.21
CA ILE A 369 -23.49 -36.06 5.29
C ILE A 369 -24.27 -35.17 6.28
N ILE A 370 -24.34 -35.59 7.52
CA ILE A 370 -25.15 -34.94 8.58
C ILE A 370 -24.22 -34.66 9.79
N ALA A 371 -24.29 -33.45 10.33
CA ALA A 371 -23.53 -33.08 11.53
C ALA A 371 -24.08 -33.83 12.75
N GLU A 372 -23.19 -34.49 13.53
CA GLU A 372 -23.56 -35.22 14.76
C GLU A 372 -23.40 -34.38 16.03
N GLU A 373 -22.61 -33.34 15.98
CA GLU A 373 -22.26 -32.46 17.10
C GLU A 373 -22.60 -31.01 16.76
N ASP A 374 -22.97 -30.21 17.77
CA ASP A 374 -23.13 -28.77 17.62
C ASP A 374 -21.80 -28.09 17.37
N ASP A 375 -21.78 -26.96 16.65
CA ASP A 375 -20.58 -26.21 16.28
C ASP A 375 -19.56 -27.10 15.53
N THR A 376 -20.06 -27.99 14.68
CA THR A 376 -19.25 -28.76 13.72
C THR A 376 -18.68 -27.81 12.68
N GLN A 377 -17.35 -27.81 12.49
CA GLN A 377 -16.65 -26.90 11.57
C GLN A 377 -16.07 -27.69 10.42
N CYS A 378 -16.39 -27.28 9.20
CA CYS A 378 -15.79 -27.80 8.00
C CYS A 378 -15.00 -26.72 7.26
N LEU A 379 -13.78 -27.05 6.84
CA LEU A 379 -13.02 -26.26 5.86
C LEU A 379 -13.53 -26.63 4.48
N VAL A 380 -13.89 -25.62 3.70
CA VAL A 380 -14.63 -25.79 2.46
C VAL A 380 -13.85 -25.17 1.31
N VAL A 381 -13.79 -25.86 0.16
CA VAL A 381 -13.24 -25.32 -1.07
C VAL A 381 -14.03 -25.83 -2.27
N ASP A 382 -14.38 -24.94 -3.19
CA ASP A 382 -15.03 -25.35 -4.44
C ASP A 382 -14.05 -25.90 -5.48
N ARG A 383 -14.57 -26.72 -6.40
CA ARG A 383 -13.79 -27.39 -7.46
C ARG A 383 -13.02 -26.40 -8.33
N ASP A 384 -13.65 -25.33 -8.75
CA ASP A 384 -13.06 -24.39 -9.69
C ASP A 384 -11.91 -23.64 -9.05
N THR A 385 -12.07 -23.19 -7.82
CA THR A 385 -11.03 -22.56 -7.01
C THR A 385 -9.87 -23.54 -6.76
N PHE A 386 -10.17 -24.77 -6.32
CA PHE A 386 -9.16 -25.80 -6.12
C PHE A 386 -8.35 -26.08 -7.40
N ASN A 387 -9.02 -26.31 -8.53
CA ASN A 387 -8.38 -26.56 -9.81
C ASN A 387 -7.55 -25.38 -10.32
N GLN A 388 -8.00 -24.13 -10.06
CA GLN A 388 -7.27 -22.94 -10.44
C GLN A 388 -6.01 -22.72 -9.61
N MET A 389 -5.99 -23.19 -8.35
CA MET A 389 -4.89 -22.99 -7.43
C MET A 389 -3.86 -24.10 -7.47
N VAL A 390 -4.31 -25.33 -7.46
CA VAL A 390 -3.45 -26.53 -7.33
C VAL A 390 -3.30 -27.26 -8.65
N GLY A 391 -4.29 -27.18 -9.49
CA GLY A 391 -4.46 -27.94 -10.72
C GLY A 391 -5.53 -29.00 -10.59
N THR A 392 -5.88 -29.64 -11.71
CA THR A 392 -6.85 -30.73 -11.71
C THR A 392 -6.36 -31.89 -10.84
N TYR A 393 -7.28 -32.70 -10.33
CA TYR A 393 -6.93 -33.89 -9.53
C TYR A 393 -5.94 -34.80 -10.25
N GLN A 394 -6.03 -34.97 -11.57
CA GLN A 394 -5.08 -35.75 -12.36
C GLN A 394 -3.69 -35.11 -12.42
N GLU A 395 -3.63 -33.77 -12.54
CA GLU A 395 -2.37 -33.02 -12.48
C GLU A 395 -1.75 -33.14 -11.09
N LEU A 396 -2.56 -33.06 -10.05
CA LEU A 396 -2.14 -33.24 -8.66
C LEU A 396 -1.55 -34.64 -8.42
N GLN A 397 -2.22 -35.68 -8.85
CA GLN A 397 -1.69 -37.06 -8.75
C GLN A 397 -0.38 -37.23 -9.53
N SER A 398 -0.30 -36.68 -10.74
CA SER A 398 0.93 -36.71 -11.54
C SER A 398 2.08 -35.96 -10.85
N TYR A 399 1.76 -34.81 -10.25
CA TYR A 399 2.72 -34.02 -9.48
C TYR A 399 3.19 -34.76 -8.22
N LEU A 400 2.29 -35.36 -7.46
CA LEU A 400 2.62 -36.15 -6.27
C LEU A 400 3.52 -37.33 -6.60
N ARG A 401 3.24 -38.05 -7.69
CA ARG A 401 4.12 -39.17 -8.16
C ARG A 401 5.53 -38.68 -8.47
N LYS A 402 5.67 -37.53 -9.16
CA LYS A 402 6.99 -36.93 -9.44
C LYS A 402 7.68 -36.45 -8.17
N TYR A 403 6.94 -35.83 -7.28
CA TYR A 403 7.46 -35.31 -6.04
C TYR A 403 7.95 -36.39 -5.09
N VAL A 404 7.17 -37.48 -4.92
CA VAL A 404 7.56 -38.64 -4.14
C VAL A 404 8.79 -39.31 -4.76
N TYR A 405 8.86 -39.40 -6.10
CA TYR A 405 10.04 -39.91 -6.78
C TYR A 405 11.29 -39.04 -6.53
N GLN A 406 11.15 -37.74 -6.58
CA GLN A 406 12.25 -36.79 -6.28
C GLN A 406 12.71 -36.86 -4.80
N LEU A 407 11.79 -37.08 -3.87
CA LEU A 407 12.12 -37.28 -2.46
C LEU A 407 12.86 -38.59 -2.20
N ALA A 408 12.63 -39.61 -3.05
CA ALA A 408 13.32 -40.90 -2.96
C ALA A 408 14.75 -40.89 -3.53
N LEU A 409 15.13 -39.80 -4.24
CA LEU A 409 16.51 -39.63 -4.73
C LEU A 409 17.47 -39.35 -3.56
N SER A 410 18.73 -39.82 -3.68
CA SER A 410 19.78 -39.55 -2.72
C SER A 410 20.08 -38.07 -2.59
N ASP A 411 20.65 -37.62 -1.46
CA ASP A 411 21.01 -36.20 -1.25
C ASP A 411 22.05 -35.71 -2.28
N HIS A 412 22.85 -36.62 -2.84
CA HIS A 412 23.80 -36.32 -3.90
C HIS A 412 23.06 -35.96 -5.19
N ASP A 413 22.05 -36.74 -5.55
CA ASP A 413 21.24 -36.54 -6.76
C ASP A 413 20.34 -35.29 -6.62
N ARG A 414 19.88 -34.95 -5.40
CA ARG A 414 19.15 -33.72 -5.15
C ARG A 414 20.00 -32.46 -5.34
N ARG A 415 21.28 -32.50 -5.01
CA ARG A 415 22.20 -31.36 -5.23
C ARG A 415 22.50 -31.13 -6.70
N THR A 416 22.49 -32.22 -7.51
CA THR A 416 22.69 -32.14 -8.95
C THR A 416 21.39 -31.89 -9.72
N ALA A 417 20.25 -32.30 -9.16
CA ALA A 417 18.90 -32.07 -9.70
C ALA A 417 18.18 -30.87 -9.05
N GLY A 418 18.91 -29.93 -8.46
CA GLY A 418 18.35 -28.67 -8.00
C GLY A 418 17.48 -28.07 -9.12
N PRO A 419 16.37 -27.36 -8.79
CA PRO A 419 15.53 -26.78 -9.81
C PRO A 419 16.44 -25.95 -10.69
N GLN A 420 16.69 -26.42 -11.90
CA GLN A 420 17.15 -25.57 -12.97
C GLN A 420 15.99 -24.61 -13.19
N ILE A 421 16.01 -23.51 -12.42
CA ILE A 421 15.34 -22.30 -12.85
C ILE A 421 15.85 -22.14 -14.28
N PRO A 422 14.99 -22.13 -15.30
CA PRO A 422 15.45 -21.75 -16.61
C PRO A 422 16.06 -20.37 -16.38
N VAL A 423 17.37 -20.32 -16.33
CA VAL A 423 18.08 -19.08 -16.54
C VAL A 423 17.65 -18.73 -17.96
N LEU A 424 16.62 -17.89 -18.06
CA LEU A 424 16.40 -17.12 -19.24
C LEU A 424 17.72 -16.38 -19.45
N SER A 425 18.61 -17.02 -20.17
CA SER A 425 19.83 -16.43 -20.69
C SER A 425 19.39 -15.47 -21.80
N ASN A 426 18.68 -14.42 -21.40
CA ASN A 426 18.59 -13.22 -22.15
C ASN A 426 19.99 -12.61 -22.08
N SER A 427 20.81 -12.92 -23.08
CA SER A 427 22.03 -12.22 -23.37
C SER A 427 21.68 -10.77 -23.79
N TRP A 428 21.18 -10.00 -22.83
CA TRP A 428 21.22 -8.55 -22.94
C TRP A 428 22.69 -8.17 -22.92
N ASP A 429 23.10 -7.42 -23.89
CA ASP A 429 24.46 -6.91 -23.98
C ASP A 429 24.71 -5.97 -22.77
N ASN A 430 25.11 -6.59 -21.66
CA ASN A 430 25.40 -5.92 -20.38
C ASN A 430 26.80 -5.29 -20.37
N THR A 431 27.47 -5.23 -21.50
CA THR A 431 28.87 -4.83 -21.62
C THR A 431 29.05 -3.40 -21.10
N GLU A 432 28.18 -2.49 -21.48
CA GLU A 432 28.21 -1.09 -21.04
C GLU A 432 27.88 -0.95 -19.55
N ALA A 433 26.82 -1.61 -19.08
CA ALA A 433 26.45 -1.57 -17.67
C ALA A 433 27.51 -2.18 -16.75
N ASN A 434 28.18 -3.25 -17.20
CA ASN A 434 29.28 -3.85 -16.46
C ASN A 434 30.51 -2.92 -16.48
N ARG A 435 30.84 -2.30 -17.61
CA ARG A 435 31.89 -1.28 -17.71
C ARG A 435 31.63 -0.12 -16.73
N LEU A 436 30.38 0.38 -16.67
CA LEU A 436 30.01 1.45 -15.75
C LEU A 436 30.13 1.00 -14.29
N ARG A 437 29.70 -0.22 -13.95
CA ARG A 437 29.88 -0.79 -12.62
C ARG A 437 31.36 -0.87 -12.23
N ASP A 438 32.22 -1.34 -13.13
CA ASP A 438 33.65 -1.44 -12.92
C ASP A 438 34.28 -0.06 -12.71
N THR A 439 33.84 0.94 -13.48
CA THR A 439 34.31 2.32 -13.34
C THR A 439 33.95 2.87 -11.96
N VAL A 440 32.66 2.83 -11.57
CA VAL A 440 32.20 3.39 -10.29
C VAL A 440 32.66 2.54 -9.09
N SER A 441 33.00 1.26 -9.28
CA SER A 441 33.52 0.41 -8.21
C SER A 441 34.81 0.93 -7.61
N LYS A 442 35.59 1.71 -8.37
CA LYS A 442 36.89 2.31 -7.98
C LYS A 442 36.73 3.57 -7.14
N PHE A 443 35.50 4.14 -7.04
CA PHE A 443 35.32 5.40 -6.30
C PHE A 443 35.39 5.15 -4.78
N SER A 444 35.78 6.17 -4.02
CA SER A 444 35.69 6.14 -2.56
C SER A 444 34.22 6.07 -2.13
N SER A 445 33.90 5.25 -1.14
CA SER A 445 32.52 5.12 -0.60
C SER A 445 32.09 6.32 0.26
N THR A 446 33.02 7.22 0.62
CA THR A 446 32.76 8.34 1.55
C THR A 446 32.80 9.72 0.89
N THR A 447 33.22 9.84 -0.36
CA THR A 447 33.35 11.13 -1.06
C THR A 447 32.80 11.07 -2.48
N PRO A 448 31.46 10.90 -2.67
CA PRO A 448 30.88 10.75 -4.01
C PRO A 448 31.13 11.98 -4.90
N PHE A 449 31.03 13.19 -4.36
CA PHE A 449 31.16 14.46 -5.11
C PHE A 449 32.61 14.77 -5.58
N ARG A 450 33.59 13.96 -5.19
CA ARG A 450 34.91 14.02 -5.79
C ARG A 450 34.93 13.60 -7.25
N TYR A 451 34.00 12.70 -7.61
CA TYR A 451 33.91 12.06 -8.93
C TYR A 451 32.71 12.52 -9.74
N LEU A 452 31.72 13.15 -9.10
CA LEU A 452 30.44 13.51 -9.66
C LEU A 452 30.18 15.01 -9.56
N ASP A 453 29.68 15.61 -10.64
CA ASP A 453 29.19 16.99 -10.67
C ASP A 453 27.66 16.96 -10.62
N VAL A 454 27.07 17.71 -9.70
CA VAL A 454 25.62 17.86 -9.59
C VAL A 454 25.16 18.86 -10.65
N ILE A 455 24.16 18.46 -11.44
CA ILE A 455 23.58 19.28 -12.49
C ILE A 455 22.32 19.98 -11.98
N THR A 456 21.36 19.20 -11.46
CA THR A 456 20.09 19.71 -10.94
C THR A 456 19.40 18.67 -10.05
N THR A 457 18.38 19.12 -9.31
CA THR A 457 17.48 18.23 -8.56
C THR A 457 16.38 17.75 -9.47
N LEU A 458 16.21 16.42 -9.61
CA LEU A 458 15.15 15.76 -10.37
C LEU A 458 13.89 15.54 -9.55
N GLY A 459 14.00 15.45 -8.23
CA GLY A 459 12.87 15.19 -7.36
C GLY A 459 13.21 15.36 -5.88
N THR A 460 12.19 15.72 -5.09
CA THR A 460 12.29 15.84 -3.62
C THR A 460 11.20 14.99 -2.97
N GLY A 461 11.48 14.41 -1.81
CA GLY A 461 10.53 13.60 -1.04
C GLY A 461 10.80 13.68 0.45
N GLY A 462 9.97 12.99 1.27
CA GLY A 462 10.08 13.01 2.72
C GLY A 462 11.45 12.57 3.25
N PHE A 463 12.13 11.66 2.56
CA PHE A 463 13.42 11.11 2.99
C PHE A 463 14.64 11.83 2.43
N GLY A 464 14.48 12.73 1.46
CA GLY A 464 15.58 13.43 0.82
C GLY A 464 15.29 13.86 -0.61
N ARG A 465 16.32 13.84 -1.48
CA ARG A 465 16.22 14.30 -2.86
C ARG A 465 16.91 13.36 -3.84
N VAL A 466 16.56 13.49 -5.11
CA VAL A 466 17.24 12.81 -6.22
C VAL A 466 17.88 13.86 -7.12
N GLU A 467 19.16 13.75 -7.36
CA GLU A 467 19.95 14.68 -8.15
C GLU A 467 20.38 14.05 -9.47
N LEU A 468 20.32 14.81 -10.56
CA LEU A 468 21.00 14.49 -11.81
C LEU A 468 22.48 14.80 -11.62
N VAL A 469 23.33 13.80 -11.76
CA VAL A 469 24.78 13.95 -11.64
C VAL A 469 25.49 13.48 -12.89
N LYS A 470 26.58 14.15 -13.23
CA LYS A 470 27.47 13.78 -14.35
C LYS A 470 28.80 13.28 -13.82
N LEU A 471 29.34 12.25 -14.42
CA LEU A 471 30.68 11.77 -14.14
C LEU A 471 31.71 12.79 -14.65
N LYS A 472 32.61 13.21 -13.78
CA LYS A 472 33.66 14.16 -14.15
C LYS A 472 34.55 13.61 -15.28
N ASN A 473 34.77 14.43 -16.30
CA ASN A 473 35.53 14.09 -17.49
C ASN A 473 34.96 13.01 -18.41
N GLU A 474 33.71 12.59 -18.20
CA GLU A 474 33.03 11.67 -19.08
C GLU A 474 31.58 12.17 -19.39
N ASP A 475 31.08 11.84 -20.58
CA ASP A 475 29.69 12.15 -20.96
C ASP A 475 28.73 11.05 -20.49
N ILE A 476 28.70 10.84 -19.17
CA ILE A 476 27.85 9.83 -18.53
C ILE A 476 27.10 10.48 -17.38
N THR A 477 25.80 10.26 -17.31
CA THR A 477 24.95 10.78 -16.25
C THR A 477 24.30 9.67 -15.43
N PHE A 478 24.00 9.98 -14.18
CA PHE A 478 23.34 9.12 -13.22
C PHE A 478 22.28 9.89 -12.43
N ALA A 479 21.39 9.18 -11.78
CA ALA A 479 20.54 9.71 -10.73
C ALA A 479 21.15 9.37 -9.36
N LEU A 480 21.37 10.37 -8.53
CA LEU A 480 21.90 10.21 -7.17
C LEU A 480 20.77 10.43 -6.16
N LYS A 481 20.25 9.35 -5.57
CA LYS A 481 19.25 9.41 -4.50
C LYS A 481 20.00 9.72 -3.19
N CYS A 482 19.75 10.89 -2.60
CA CYS A 482 20.35 11.38 -1.37
C CYS A 482 19.35 11.23 -0.22
N ILE A 483 19.64 10.42 0.79
CA ILE A 483 18.72 10.08 1.88
C ILE A 483 19.29 10.62 3.20
N LYS A 484 18.52 11.47 3.91
CA LYS A 484 18.92 12.11 5.17
C LYS A 484 18.99 11.09 6.31
N LYS A 485 20.18 10.82 6.83
CA LYS A 485 20.43 9.80 7.87
C LYS A 485 19.65 10.08 9.15
N LYS A 486 19.62 11.34 9.60
CA LYS A 486 18.92 11.73 10.82
C LYS A 486 17.42 11.46 10.70
N HIS A 487 16.80 11.82 9.59
CA HIS A 487 15.38 11.56 9.33
C HIS A 487 15.05 10.07 9.33
N ILE A 488 15.94 9.24 8.73
CA ILE A 488 15.78 7.78 8.73
C ILE A 488 15.84 7.20 10.15
N VAL A 489 16.72 7.73 11.02
CA VAL A 489 16.81 7.29 12.42
C VAL A 489 15.58 7.73 13.21
N GLU A 490 15.13 8.99 13.07
CA GLU A 490 13.97 9.55 13.76
C GLU A 490 12.66 8.84 13.35
N THR A 491 12.54 8.44 12.10
CA THR A 491 11.38 7.70 11.56
C THR A 491 11.55 6.19 11.65
N HIS A 492 12.67 5.72 12.16
CA HIS A 492 13.00 4.29 12.29
C HIS A 492 12.95 3.51 10.96
N GLN A 493 13.44 4.08 9.86
CA GLN A 493 13.37 3.49 8.50
C GLN A 493 14.69 2.82 8.03
N GLN A 494 15.63 2.57 8.94
CA GLN A 494 16.96 2.01 8.60
C GLN A 494 16.87 0.69 7.83
N GLU A 495 15.97 -0.21 8.25
CA GLU A 495 15.80 -1.51 7.61
C GLU A 495 15.23 -1.38 6.19
N HIS A 496 14.30 -0.46 5.95
CA HIS A 496 13.75 -0.21 4.62
C HIS A 496 14.83 0.23 3.64
N VAL A 497 15.71 1.16 4.05
CA VAL A 497 16.83 1.64 3.23
C VAL A 497 17.82 0.50 2.92
N TYR A 498 18.07 -0.38 3.88
CA TYR A 498 18.88 -1.58 3.64
C TYR A 498 18.19 -2.60 2.71
N TRP A 499 16.88 -2.82 2.87
CA TRP A 499 16.14 -3.71 1.99
C TRP A 499 16.14 -3.18 0.55
N GLU A 500 15.87 -1.88 0.35
CA GLU A 500 15.96 -1.23 -0.95
C GLU A 500 17.32 -1.46 -1.60
N LYS A 501 18.41 -1.15 -0.89
CA LYS A 501 19.77 -1.39 -1.36
C LYS A 501 19.99 -2.86 -1.74
N ASN A 502 19.72 -3.78 -0.82
CA ASN A 502 20.02 -5.21 -1.01
C ASN A 502 19.22 -5.82 -2.17
N ILE A 503 17.97 -5.39 -2.35
CA ILE A 503 17.14 -5.81 -3.46
C ILE A 503 17.71 -5.26 -4.77
N LEU A 504 17.96 -3.95 -4.87
CA LEU A 504 18.46 -3.32 -6.08
C LEU A 504 19.85 -3.82 -6.49
N GLN A 505 20.72 -4.20 -5.54
CA GLN A 505 22.02 -4.80 -5.86
C GLN A 505 21.92 -6.16 -6.58
N GLN A 506 20.84 -6.91 -6.35
CA GLN A 506 20.62 -8.24 -6.94
C GLN A 506 19.81 -8.19 -8.24
N ILE A 507 19.23 -7.02 -8.60
CA ILE A 507 18.38 -6.86 -9.76
C ILE A 507 19.20 -6.51 -11.00
N ASN A 508 18.85 -7.19 -12.11
CA ASN A 508 19.33 -6.85 -13.44
C ASN A 508 18.20 -7.11 -14.44
N SER A 509 17.34 -6.14 -14.65
CA SER A 509 16.20 -6.17 -15.57
C SER A 509 16.11 -4.87 -16.34
N PRO A 510 15.79 -4.90 -17.65
CA PRO A 510 15.63 -3.68 -18.44
C PRO A 510 14.40 -2.84 -18.05
N PHE A 511 13.46 -3.42 -17.28
CA PHE A 511 12.21 -2.78 -16.83
C PHE A 511 12.28 -2.30 -15.38
N ILE A 512 13.45 -2.39 -14.74
CA ILE A 512 13.68 -1.98 -13.34
C ILE A 512 14.92 -1.10 -13.30
N ILE A 513 14.88 -0.07 -12.46
CA ILE A 513 16.00 0.84 -12.25
C ILE A 513 17.24 0.07 -11.76
N ARG A 514 18.41 0.39 -12.28
CA ARG A 514 19.66 -0.27 -11.89
C ARG A 514 20.37 0.56 -10.81
N LEU A 515 20.87 -0.12 -9.76
CA LEU A 515 21.78 0.44 -8.78
C LEU A 515 23.23 0.12 -9.20
N TYR A 516 24.06 1.16 -9.32
CA TYR A 516 25.46 1.03 -9.64
C TYR A 516 26.33 0.98 -8.39
N ARG A 517 26.11 1.88 -7.44
CA ARG A 517 26.89 1.97 -6.21
C ARG A 517 26.13 2.69 -5.09
N THR A 518 26.61 2.49 -3.85
CA THR A 518 26.16 3.26 -2.69
C THR A 518 27.34 4.02 -2.06
N PHE A 519 27.03 5.17 -1.44
CA PHE A 519 28.00 5.99 -0.72
C PHE A 519 27.37 6.47 0.59
N ARG A 520 28.24 7.00 1.48
CA ARG A 520 27.78 7.59 2.74
C ARG A 520 28.72 8.69 3.21
N ASP A 521 28.20 9.65 3.96
CA ASP A 521 28.96 10.63 4.74
C ASP A 521 28.35 10.78 6.14
N SER A 522 28.63 11.87 6.85
CA SER A 522 28.09 12.12 8.17
C SER A 522 26.58 12.43 8.17
N LYS A 523 26.01 12.92 7.06
CA LYS A 523 24.64 13.44 6.94
C LYS A 523 23.73 12.59 6.09
N TYR A 524 24.26 11.98 5.03
CA TYR A 524 23.49 11.25 4.01
C TYR A 524 24.02 9.83 3.80
N VAL A 525 23.13 8.98 3.31
CA VAL A 525 23.47 7.81 2.51
C VAL A 525 23.00 8.05 1.08
N TYR A 526 23.76 7.54 0.10
CA TYR A 526 23.54 7.81 -1.32
C TYR A 526 23.41 6.51 -2.10
N MET A 527 22.50 6.50 -3.07
CA MET A 527 22.36 5.44 -4.07
C MET A 527 22.60 6.03 -5.47
N LEU A 528 23.62 5.57 -6.17
CA LEU A 528 23.91 5.94 -7.55
C LEU A 528 23.14 5.01 -8.46
N LEU A 529 22.12 5.56 -9.10
CA LEU A 529 21.13 4.83 -9.89
C LEU A 529 21.27 5.16 -11.39
N GLU A 530 20.74 4.30 -12.23
CA GLU A 530 20.49 4.58 -13.63
C GLU A 530 19.61 5.83 -13.77
N VAL A 531 19.88 6.68 -14.76
CA VAL A 531 19.05 7.86 -15.01
C VAL A 531 17.98 7.56 -16.07
N CYS A 532 16.78 8.03 -15.84
CA CYS A 532 15.63 7.92 -16.76
C CYS A 532 15.14 9.33 -17.09
N LEU A 533 15.60 9.90 -18.20
CA LEU A 533 15.34 11.31 -18.56
C LEU A 533 14.01 11.56 -19.24
N GLY A 534 13.26 10.52 -19.61
CA GLY A 534 11.92 10.65 -20.20
C GLY A 534 10.84 11.18 -19.24
N GLY A 535 11.16 11.32 -17.94
CA GLY A 535 10.24 11.84 -16.92
C GLY A 535 9.34 10.78 -16.27
N GLU A 536 8.51 11.23 -15.34
CA GLU A 536 7.55 10.37 -14.63
C GLU A 536 6.36 10.00 -15.54
N LEU A 537 5.91 8.74 -15.51
CA LEU A 537 4.72 8.31 -16.25
C LEU A 537 3.47 9.07 -15.78
N TRP A 538 3.43 9.42 -14.49
CA TRP A 538 2.38 10.26 -13.91
C TRP A 538 2.27 11.62 -14.63
N SER A 539 3.39 12.32 -14.86
CA SER A 539 3.41 13.61 -15.55
C SER A 539 2.88 13.48 -17.00
N VAL A 540 3.33 12.43 -17.70
CA VAL A 540 2.85 12.14 -19.06
C VAL A 540 1.35 11.84 -19.10
N LEU A 541 0.86 11.05 -18.13
CA LEU A 541 -0.57 10.75 -17.99
C LEU A 541 -1.39 12.01 -17.75
N ARG A 542 -0.88 12.95 -16.97
CA ARG A 542 -1.51 14.25 -16.72
C ARG A 542 -1.57 15.12 -17.97
N ASP A 543 -0.47 15.20 -18.71
CA ASP A 543 -0.40 15.96 -19.96
C ASP A 543 -1.39 15.42 -21.01
N MET A 544 -1.56 14.11 -21.07
CA MET A 544 -2.44 13.41 -22.02
C MET A 544 -3.86 13.19 -21.50
N CYS A 545 -4.15 13.52 -20.23
CA CYS A 545 -5.38 13.25 -19.50
C CYS A 545 -5.70 11.75 -19.30
N PHE A 546 -5.46 10.92 -20.26
CA PHE A 546 -5.59 9.46 -20.25
C PHE A 546 -4.81 8.84 -21.40
N PHE A 547 -4.52 7.55 -21.32
CA PHE A 547 -3.87 6.84 -22.41
C PHE A 547 -4.86 6.07 -23.27
N GLU A 548 -4.57 6.02 -24.56
CA GLU A 548 -5.19 5.09 -25.48
C GLU A 548 -4.84 3.64 -25.10
N GLU A 549 -5.71 2.70 -25.45
CA GLU A 549 -5.59 1.29 -25.07
C GLU A 549 -4.25 0.66 -25.47
N GLY A 550 -3.70 1.06 -26.64
CA GLY A 550 -2.40 0.60 -27.12
C GLY A 550 -1.25 1.06 -26.23
N THR A 551 -1.27 2.33 -25.84
CA THR A 551 -0.27 2.94 -24.95
C THR A 551 -0.35 2.34 -23.55
N ALA A 552 -1.55 2.23 -22.97
CA ALA A 552 -1.75 1.59 -21.68
C ALA A 552 -1.25 0.13 -21.68
N ARG A 553 -1.55 -0.63 -22.76
CA ARG A 553 -1.10 -2.02 -22.92
C ARG A 553 0.43 -2.14 -22.99
N PHE A 554 1.10 -1.20 -23.65
CA PHE A 554 2.57 -1.15 -23.68
C PHE A 554 3.15 -0.90 -22.29
N CYS A 555 2.63 0.09 -21.56
CA CYS A 555 3.07 0.38 -20.20
C CYS A 555 2.88 -0.81 -19.25
N ILE A 556 1.68 -1.40 -19.26
CA ILE A 556 1.36 -2.57 -18.45
C ILE A 556 2.22 -3.78 -18.85
N GLY A 557 2.54 -3.91 -20.13
CA GLY A 557 3.49 -4.94 -20.59
C GLY A 557 4.86 -4.80 -19.93
N CYS A 558 5.42 -3.58 -19.85
CA CYS A 558 6.69 -3.32 -19.16
C CYS A 558 6.60 -3.66 -17.65
N VAL A 559 5.51 -3.26 -16.99
CA VAL A 559 5.28 -3.55 -15.57
C VAL A 559 5.16 -5.06 -15.33
N LEU A 560 4.47 -5.79 -16.21
CA LEU A 560 4.35 -7.26 -16.12
C LEU A 560 5.71 -7.96 -16.26
N GLU A 561 6.59 -7.49 -17.13
CA GLU A 561 7.95 -8.05 -17.24
C GLU A 561 8.79 -7.74 -15.99
N ALA A 562 8.60 -6.56 -15.38
CA ALA A 562 9.22 -6.25 -14.08
C ALA A 562 8.69 -7.14 -12.96
N PHE A 563 7.37 -7.33 -12.85
CA PHE A 563 6.77 -8.21 -11.84
C PHE A 563 7.18 -9.68 -12.03
N ASP A 564 7.19 -10.18 -13.26
CA ASP A 564 7.65 -11.53 -13.53
C ASP A 564 9.07 -11.77 -13.04
N TYR A 565 9.95 -10.78 -13.28
CA TYR A 565 11.33 -10.82 -12.81
C TYR A 565 11.43 -10.83 -11.27
N LEU A 566 10.64 -9.99 -10.58
CA LEU A 566 10.65 -9.85 -9.12
C LEU A 566 10.01 -11.05 -8.42
N HIS A 567 8.81 -11.45 -8.85
CA HIS A 567 8.03 -12.51 -8.21
C HIS A 567 8.74 -13.86 -8.30
N HIS A 568 9.40 -14.18 -9.44
CA HIS A 568 10.24 -15.39 -9.56
C HIS A 568 11.44 -15.40 -8.59
N ARG A 569 11.84 -14.24 -8.05
CA ARG A 569 12.91 -14.12 -7.05
C ARG A 569 12.38 -13.98 -5.61
N GLY A 570 11.08 -14.16 -5.45
CA GLY A 570 10.40 -14.04 -4.16
C GLY A 570 10.33 -12.60 -3.65
N ILE A 571 10.36 -11.59 -4.53
CA ILE A 571 10.30 -10.17 -4.17
C ILE A 571 8.90 -9.65 -4.51
N VAL A 572 8.17 -9.16 -3.49
CA VAL A 572 6.93 -8.40 -3.63
C VAL A 572 7.26 -6.91 -3.64
N TYR A 573 6.64 -6.13 -4.53
CA TYR A 573 6.98 -4.72 -4.74
C TYR A 573 6.18 -3.75 -3.84
N ARG A 574 4.86 -3.86 -3.75
CA ARG A 574 3.91 -3.22 -2.82
C ARG A 574 3.67 -1.71 -2.99
N ASP A 575 4.30 -1.03 -3.95
CA ASP A 575 4.07 0.41 -4.18
C ASP A 575 3.95 0.77 -5.67
N LEU A 576 3.22 -0.06 -6.43
CA LEU A 576 2.94 0.23 -7.84
C LEU A 576 1.99 1.42 -7.94
N LYS A 577 2.43 2.46 -8.67
CA LYS A 577 1.68 3.68 -9.00
C LYS A 577 2.37 4.41 -10.14
N PRO A 578 1.72 5.35 -10.86
CA PRO A 578 2.33 6.07 -11.98
C PRO A 578 3.56 6.89 -11.59
N GLU A 579 3.63 7.40 -10.35
CA GLU A 579 4.75 8.17 -9.81
C GLU A 579 6.03 7.35 -9.67
N ASN A 580 5.91 6.03 -9.48
CA ASN A 580 7.03 5.10 -9.35
C ASN A 580 7.40 4.42 -10.68
N LEU A 581 6.94 4.96 -11.79
CA LEU A 581 7.23 4.51 -13.14
C LEU A 581 7.87 5.64 -13.92
N LEU A 582 9.12 5.46 -14.35
CA LEU A 582 9.87 6.45 -15.14
C LEU A 582 10.01 5.96 -16.58
N LEU A 583 10.15 6.90 -17.50
CA LEU A 583 10.47 6.62 -18.90
C LEU A 583 11.98 6.76 -19.13
N ASP A 584 12.58 5.78 -19.75
CA ASP A 584 13.96 5.89 -20.22
C ASP A 584 14.05 6.69 -21.55
N SER A 585 15.23 6.83 -22.12
CA SER A 585 15.48 7.58 -23.36
C SER A 585 14.72 7.02 -24.57
N GLU A 586 14.38 5.74 -24.57
CA GLU A 586 13.62 5.09 -25.63
C GLU A 586 12.11 5.05 -25.33
N GLY A 587 11.67 5.61 -24.20
CA GLY A 587 10.27 5.66 -23.78
C GLY A 587 9.76 4.36 -23.18
N TYR A 588 10.65 3.44 -22.78
CA TYR A 588 10.27 2.24 -22.03
C TYR A 588 10.08 2.57 -20.56
N VAL A 589 9.07 1.92 -19.97
CA VAL A 589 8.74 2.13 -18.56
C VAL A 589 9.71 1.33 -17.68
N LYS A 590 10.30 2.00 -16.70
CA LYS A 590 11.13 1.42 -15.65
C LYS A 590 10.52 1.64 -14.29
N MET A 591 10.45 0.58 -13.51
CA MET A 591 10.00 0.59 -12.12
C MET A 591 11.12 1.12 -11.22
N VAL A 592 10.77 2.09 -10.36
CA VAL A 592 11.69 2.75 -9.42
C VAL A 592 11.15 2.67 -8.00
N ASP A 593 11.89 3.18 -7.03
CA ASP A 593 11.54 3.25 -5.60
C ASP A 593 11.15 1.89 -4.97
N PHE A 594 12.15 1.19 -4.47
CA PHE A 594 12.02 -0.13 -3.83
C PHE A 594 11.94 -0.04 -2.30
N GLY A 595 11.62 1.13 -1.74
CA GLY A 595 11.53 1.36 -0.30
C GLY A 595 10.52 0.45 0.41
N PHE A 596 9.48 -0.01 -0.30
CA PHE A 596 8.48 -0.95 0.23
C PHE A 596 8.65 -2.39 -0.30
N ALA A 597 9.61 -2.64 -1.17
CA ALA A 597 9.85 -3.97 -1.69
C ALA A 597 10.39 -4.91 -0.61
N LYS A 598 9.97 -6.17 -0.63
CA LYS A 598 10.36 -7.15 0.38
C LYS A 598 10.56 -8.54 -0.25
N LYS A 599 11.61 -9.22 0.19
CA LYS A 599 11.81 -10.62 -0.17
C LYS A 599 11.06 -11.50 0.81
N ILE A 600 10.13 -12.32 0.29
CA ILE A 600 9.33 -13.28 1.04
C ILE A 600 9.70 -14.70 0.59
N GLY A 601 9.64 -15.66 1.52
CA GLY A 601 9.88 -17.07 1.19
C GLY A 601 8.68 -17.69 0.44
N PRO A 602 8.87 -18.84 -0.21
CA PRO A 602 7.77 -19.58 -0.84
C PRO A 602 6.66 -19.88 0.18
N GLY A 603 5.40 -19.63 -0.21
CA GLY A 603 4.24 -19.83 0.64
C GLY A 603 4.16 -18.96 1.90
N LYS A 604 5.09 -17.99 2.07
CA LYS A 604 5.09 -17.08 3.22
C LYS A 604 4.45 -15.75 2.88
N LYS A 605 3.81 -15.16 3.89
CA LYS A 605 3.19 -13.83 3.82
C LYS A 605 3.97 -12.78 4.61
N THR A 606 3.74 -11.52 4.29
CA THR A 606 4.19 -10.36 5.06
C THR A 606 2.99 -9.58 5.60
N TRP A 607 3.16 -8.90 6.74
CA TRP A 607 2.08 -8.21 7.46
C TRP A 607 2.29 -6.70 7.58
N THR A 608 3.26 -6.16 6.85
CA THR A 608 3.52 -4.71 6.86
C THR A 608 2.36 -3.97 6.23
N PHE A 609 1.75 -3.03 6.95
CA PHE A 609 0.82 -2.08 6.31
C PHE A 609 1.62 -1.04 5.55
N CYS A 610 1.64 -1.09 4.23
CA CYS A 610 2.37 -0.14 3.38
C CYS A 610 1.69 0.02 2.01
N GLY A 611 2.04 1.09 1.33
CA GLY A 611 1.57 1.43 -0.01
C GLY A 611 0.84 2.77 -0.06
N THR A 612 0.32 3.10 -1.22
CA THR A 612 -0.46 4.32 -1.50
C THR A 612 -1.95 4.01 -1.35
N PRO A 613 -2.76 4.78 -0.60
CA PRO A 613 -4.13 4.44 -0.24
C PRO A 613 -5.01 3.96 -1.38
N GLU A 614 -4.94 4.60 -2.54
CA GLU A 614 -5.74 4.27 -3.73
C GLU A 614 -5.35 2.92 -4.36
N TYR A 615 -4.15 2.42 -4.06
CA TYR A 615 -3.55 1.21 -4.64
C TYR A 615 -3.46 0.04 -3.67
N VAL A 616 -3.73 0.27 -2.37
CA VAL A 616 -3.61 -0.76 -1.33
C VAL A 616 -4.64 -1.86 -1.51
N ALA A 617 -4.20 -3.11 -1.45
CA ALA A 617 -5.06 -4.28 -1.57
C ALA A 617 -5.89 -4.53 -0.28
N PRO A 618 -7.09 -5.14 -0.40
CA PRO A 618 -7.99 -5.41 0.74
C PRO A 618 -7.33 -6.20 1.87
N GLU A 619 -6.53 -7.21 1.57
CA GLU A 619 -5.83 -8.04 2.56
C GLU A 619 -4.79 -7.27 3.38
N ILE A 620 -4.21 -6.19 2.82
CA ILE A 620 -3.34 -5.27 3.56
C ILE A 620 -4.17 -4.43 4.52
N ILE A 621 -5.31 -3.90 4.06
CA ILE A 621 -6.24 -3.12 4.89
C ILE A 621 -6.76 -3.96 6.05
N MET A 622 -7.14 -5.21 5.79
CA MET A 622 -7.63 -6.16 6.80
C MET A 622 -6.52 -6.78 7.68
N ASN A 623 -5.25 -6.52 7.35
CA ASN A 623 -4.09 -7.12 8.01
C ASN A 623 -4.15 -8.67 8.07
N LYS A 624 -4.60 -9.31 6.98
CA LYS A 624 -4.69 -10.79 6.85
C LYS A 624 -3.37 -11.44 6.41
N GLY A 625 -2.31 -10.62 6.22
CA GLY A 625 -1.09 -11.05 5.56
C GLY A 625 -1.24 -11.07 4.04
N HIS A 626 -0.20 -10.68 3.34
CA HIS A 626 -0.21 -10.52 1.88
C HIS A 626 1.06 -11.05 1.23
N ASP A 627 0.95 -11.34 -0.06
CA ASP A 627 2.01 -11.84 -0.92
C ASP A 627 1.99 -11.09 -2.28
N PHE A 628 2.40 -11.75 -3.36
CA PHE A 628 2.41 -11.21 -4.72
C PHE A 628 1.01 -10.79 -5.22
N GLY A 629 -0.06 -11.35 -4.65
CA GLY A 629 -1.44 -11.00 -4.96
C GLY A 629 -1.73 -9.51 -4.77
N ALA A 630 -1.06 -8.85 -3.82
CA ALA A 630 -1.19 -7.42 -3.59
C ALA A 630 -0.69 -6.59 -4.79
N ASP A 631 0.39 -7.00 -5.46
CA ASP A 631 0.92 -6.35 -6.67
C ASP A 631 -0.06 -6.48 -7.85
N TYR A 632 -0.76 -7.61 -7.97
CA TYR A 632 -1.76 -7.79 -9.03
C TYR A 632 -3.03 -6.96 -8.80
N TRP A 633 -3.42 -6.72 -7.54
CA TRP A 633 -4.46 -5.74 -7.22
C TRP A 633 -4.05 -4.34 -7.71
N SER A 634 -2.87 -3.88 -7.31
CA SER A 634 -2.34 -2.57 -7.70
C SER A 634 -2.19 -2.43 -9.22
N LEU A 635 -1.86 -3.53 -9.92
CA LEU A 635 -1.82 -3.58 -11.39
C LEU A 635 -3.20 -3.31 -11.99
N GLY A 636 -4.27 -3.87 -11.43
CA GLY A 636 -5.64 -3.61 -11.87
C GLY A 636 -6.04 -2.13 -11.68
N ILE A 637 -5.64 -1.54 -10.55
CA ILE A 637 -5.85 -0.11 -10.29
C ILE A 637 -5.08 0.75 -11.31
N LEU A 638 -3.82 0.39 -11.61
CA LEU A 638 -3.01 1.10 -12.59
C LEU A 638 -3.64 1.04 -14.00
N ILE A 639 -4.13 -0.12 -14.45
CA ILE A 639 -4.80 -0.23 -15.75
C ILE A 639 -5.99 0.72 -15.81
N TYR A 640 -6.80 0.76 -14.76
CA TYR A 640 -7.94 1.67 -14.70
C TYR A 640 -7.49 3.13 -14.78
N GLU A 641 -6.49 3.54 -13.99
CA GLU A 641 -5.99 4.92 -13.95
C GLU A 641 -5.36 5.32 -15.29
N LEU A 642 -4.57 4.48 -15.94
CA LEU A 642 -4.01 4.79 -17.26
C LEU A 642 -5.08 5.04 -18.32
N LEU A 643 -6.21 4.32 -18.26
CA LEU A 643 -7.29 4.43 -19.22
C LEU A 643 -8.27 5.57 -18.92
N THR A 644 -8.31 6.09 -17.70
CA THR A 644 -9.29 7.11 -17.27
C THR A 644 -8.67 8.42 -16.82
N GLY A 645 -7.39 8.41 -16.44
CA GLY A 645 -6.67 9.54 -15.84
C GLY A 645 -6.81 9.64 -14.32
N CYS A 646 -7.61 8.79 -13.68
CA CYS A 646 -7.78 8.78 -12.23
C CYS A 646 -8.01 7.36 -11.70
N PRO A 647 -7.61 7.04 -10.46
CA PRO A 647 -7.84 5.71 -9.89
C PRO A 647 -9.33 5.48 -9.57
N PRO A 648 -9.79 4.21 -9.56
CA PRO A 648 -11.19 3.85 -9.32
C PRO A 648 -11.67 4.18 -7.90
N PHE A 649 -10.73 4.19 -6.95
CA PHE A 649 -10.99 4.51 -5.55
C PHE A 649 -10.22 5.77 -5.20
N SER A 650 -10.89 6.90 -5.09
CA SER A 650 -10.27 8.18 -4.76
C SER A 650 -11.11 8.97 -3.79
N GLY A 651 -10.47 9.80 -2.98
CA GLY A 651 -11.17 10.62 -1.99
C GLY A 651 -10.21 11.49 -1.17
N PRO A 652 -10.75 12.49 -0.46
CA PRO A 652 -9.94 13.41 0.35
C PRO A 652 -9.33 12.75 1.59
N ASP A 653 -9.90 11.61 2.01
CA ASP A 653 -9.54 10.90 3.25
C ASP A 653 -9.23 9.43 2.93
N PRO A 654 -8.05 8.93 3.35
CA PRO A 654 -7.67 7.52 3.17
C PRO A 654 -8.73 6.52 3.65
N ILE A 655 -9.47 6.84 4.72
CA ILE A 655 -10.49 5.97 5.28
C ILE A 655 -11.64 5.76 4.33
N LYS A 656 -12.10 6.85 3.67
CA LYS A 656 -13.15 6.74 2.65
C LYS A 656 -12.68 5.89 1.49
N ILE A 657 -11.41 6.01 1.10
CA ILE A 657 -10.79 5.18 0.07
C ILE A 657 -10.80 3.71 0.50
N TYR A 658 -10.33 3.39 1.71
CA TYR A 658 -10.32 2.01 2.22
C TYR A 658 -11.72 1.40 2.30
N ASN A 659 -12.72 2.17 2.73
CA ASN A 659 -14.12 1.72 2.73
C ASN A 659 -14.64 1.42 1.31
N MET A 660 -14.21 2.17 0.30
CA MET A 660 -14.55 1.87 -1.10
C MET A 660 -13.81 0.63 -1.60
N VAL A 661 -12.53 0.48 -1.30
CA VAL A 661 -11.73 -0.72 -1.62
C VAL A 661 -12.38 -1.98 -1.05
N MET A 662 -12.82 -1.92 0.23
CA MET A 662 -13.49 -3.04 0.91
C MET A 662 -14.86 -3.41 0.32
N LYS A 663 -15.54 -2.48 -0.37
CA LYS A 663 -16.77 -2.79 -1.12
C LYS A 663 -16.50 -3.56 -2.42
N GLY A 664 -15.25 -3.51 -2.89
CA GLY A 664 -14.79 -4.21 -4.09
C GLY A 664 -15.07 -3.48 -5.40
N ILE A 665 -14.31 -3.85 -6.43
CA ILE A 665 -14.39 -3.32 -7.80
C ILE A 665 -15.69 -3.73 -8.51
N GLU A 666 -16.35 -4.80 -8.06
CA GLU A 666 -17.57 -5.33 -8.67
C GLU A 666 -18.75 -4.36 -8.56
N LYS A 667 -18.76 -3.50 -7.54
CA LYS A 667 -19.81 -2.50 -7.30
C LYS A 667 -19.55 -1.16 -8.01
N LEU A 668 -18.44 -1.06 -8.76
CA LEU A 668 -18.08 0.14 -9.48
C LEU A 668 -18.65 0.11 -10.90
N ASP A 669 -19.29 1.20 -11.31
CA ASP A 669 -19.69 1.42 -12.69
C ASP A 669 -18.49 1.90 -13.49
N PHE A 670 -18.13 1.16 -14.54
CA PHE A 670 -17.01 1.50 -15.39
C PHE A 670 -17.39 2.58 -16.42
N PRO A 671 -16.54 3.60 -16.62
CA PRO A 671 -16.77 4.59 -17.68
C PRO A 671 -16.81 3.95 -19.06
N GLN A 672 -17.65 4.46 -19.98
CA GLN A 672 -17.82 3.92 -21.34
C GLN A 672 -16.53 3.85 -22.16
N ARG A 673 -15.52 4.64 -21.80
CA ARG A 673 -14.21 4.62 -22.44
C ARG A 673 -13.40 3.34 -22.17
N ILE A 674 -13.66 2.65 -21.07
CA ILE A 674 -13.05 1.34 -20.78
C ILE A 674 -13.82 0.29 -21.58
N GLY A 675 -13.14 -0.31 -22.58
CA GLY A 675 -13.71 -1.39 -23.36
C GLY A 675 -13.95 -2.65 -22.53
N ARG A 676 -14.79 -3.57 -23.02
CA ARG A 676 -15.12 -4.83 -22.31
C ARG A 676 -13.90 -5.70 -21.96
N ARG A 677 -12.85 -5.68 -22.80
CA ARG A 677 -11.65 -6.52 -22.56
C ARG A 677 -10.79 -6.00 -21.40
N PRO A 678 -10.40 -4.72 -21.35
CA PRO A 678 -9.68 -4.21 -20.17
C PRO A 678 -10.54 -4.23 -18.91
N GLU A 679 -11.86 -4.00 -18.98
CA GLU A 679 -12.76 -4.13 -17.83
C GLU A 679 -12.73 -5.56 -17.25
N ASP A 680 -12.84 -6.60 -18.09
CA ASP A 680 -12.76 -7.99 -17.65
C ASP A 680 -11.41 -8.29 -16.96
N LEU A 681 -10.31 -7.76 -17.49
CA LEU A 681 -8.99 -7.92 -16.87
C LEU A 681 -8.91 -7.21 -15.51
N ILE A 682 -9.37 -5.96 -15.40
CA ILE A 682 -9.37 -5.19 -14.14
C ILE A 682 -10.19 -5.95 -13.08
N ARG A 683 -11.41 -6.41 -13.40
CA ARG A 683 -12.25 -7.16 -12.46
C ARG A 683 -11.60 -8.45 -11.99
N ARG A 684 -10.85 -9.16 -12.85
CA ARG A 684 -10.11 -10.39 -12.49
C ARG A 684 -8.85 -10.12 -11.64
N LEU A 685 -8.20 -8.97 -11.84
CA LEU A 685 -7.05 -8.56 -11.04
C LEU A 685 -7.46 -8.01 -9.66
N CYS A 686 -8.63 -7.33 -9.59
CA CYS A 686 -9.13 -6.68 -8.37
C CYS A 686 -10.17 -7.52 -7.63
N ARG A 687 -10.04 -8.85 -7.59
CA ARG A 687 -10.84 -9.71 -6.72
C ARG A 687 -10.52 -9.43 -5.26
N LEU A 688 -11.54 -9.40 -4.38
CA LEU A 688 -11.35 -9.19 -2.95
C LEU A 688 -10.50 -10.30 -2.33
N ASN A 689 -10.80 -11.55 -2.69
CA ASN A 689 -9.95 -12.69 -2.34
C ASN A 689 -8.68 -12.69 -3.20
N SER A 690 -7.51 -12.55 -2.57
CA SER A 690 -6.22 -12.50 -3.26
C SER A 690 -5.90 -13.79 -4.04
N ALA A 691 -6.39 -14.93 -3.56
CA ALA A 691 -6.19 -16.22 -4.20
C ALA A 691 -6.91 -16.32 -5.56
N GLU A 692 -8.06 -15.68 -5.72
CA GLU A 692 -8.83 -15.69 -6.98
C GLU A 692 -8.28 -14.75 -8.05
N ARG A 693 -7.33 -13.88 -7.70
CA ARG A 693 -6.78 -12.88 -8.64
C ARG A 693 -6.04 -13.52 -9.77
N LEU A 694 -6.29 -13.01 -10.98
CA LEU A 694 -5.50 -13.40 -12.14
C LEU A 694 -4.03 -13.03 -11.89
N GLY A 695 -3.12 -13.96 -12.13
CA GLY A 695 -1.70 -13.80 -11.80
C GLY A 695 -1.29 -14.49 -10.50
N ASN A 696 -2.20 -14.65 -9.53
CA ASN A 696 -1.91 -15.37 -8.28
C ASN A 696 -2.28 -16.85 -8.33
N ARG A 697 -2.92 -17.30 -9.42
CA ARG A 697 -3.33 -18.67 -9.69
C ARG A 697 -2.14 -19.55 -10.10
N LYS A 698 -2.39 -20.85 -10.36
CA LYS A 698 -1.36 -21.86 -10.67
C LYS A 698 -0.38 -21.49 -11.79
N ASN A 699 -0.85 -20.82 -12.84
CA ASN A 699 -0.01 -20.43 -13.98
C ASN A 699 0.67 -19.06 -13.80
N GLY A 700 0.41 -18.40 -12.68
CA GLY A 700 1.01 -17.11 -12.37
C GLY A 700 0.74 -16.04 -13.44
N ILE A 701 1.72 -15.21 -13.69
CA ILE A 701 1.63 -14.08 -14.63
C ILE A 701 1.33 -14.50 -16.08
N SER A 702 1.53 -15.76 -16.43
CA SER A 702 1.19 -16.30 -17.76
C SER A 702 -0.31 -16.18 -18.06
N ASP A 703 -1.18 -16.29 -17.04
CA ASP A 703 -2.62 -16.13 -17.22
C ASP A 703 -2.98 -14.69 -17.62
N ILE A 704 -2.25 -13.70 -17.08
CA ILE A 704 -2.42 -12.29 -17.46
C ILE A 704 -1.96 -12.09 -18.90
N ARG A 705 -0.79 -12.61 -19.28
CA ARG A 705 -0.27 -12.50 -20.65
C ARG A 705 -1.19 -13.14 -21.70
N LYS A 706 -1.91 -14.21 -21.36
CA LYS A 706 -2.87 -14.90 -22.23
C LYS A 706 -4.24 -14.26 -22.26
N HIS A 707 -4.51 -13.27 -21.41
CA HIS A 707 -5.80 -12.63 -21.36
C HIS A 707 -6.18 -11.95 -22.68
N LYS A 708 -7.46 -11.90 -23.04
CA LYS A 708 -7.98 -11.36 -24.30
C LYS A 708 -7.56 -9.92 -24.58
N TRP A 709 -7.26 -9.14 -23.55
CA TRP A 709 -6.77 -7.78 -23.68
C TRP A 709 -5.37 -7.72 -24.32
N PHE A 710 -4.53 -8.72 -24.08
CA PHE A 710 -3.19 -8.85 -24.67
C PHE A 710 -3.16 -9.67 -25.95
N GLN A 711 -4.31 -10.05 -26.50
CA GLN A 711 -4.35 -10.82 -27.75
C GLN A 711 -3.63 -10.08 -28.87
N GLY A 712 -2.64 -10.73 -29.50
CA GLY A 712 -1.80 -10.15 -30.55
C GLY A 712 -0.68 -9.23 -30.06
N PHE A 713 -0.47 -9.09 -28.75
CA PHE A 713 0.63 -8.29 -28.22
C PHE A 713 1.98 -9.00 -28.39
N ASN A 714 2.96 -8.29 -28.95
CA ASN A 714 4.29 -8.85 -29.24
C ASN A 714 5.19 -8.81 -28.00
N TRP A 715 5.07 -9.82 -27.12
CA TRP A 715 5.86 -9.97 -25.91
C TRP A 715 7.37 -10.08 -26.17
N GLU A 716 7.76 -10.80 -27.24
CA GLU A 716 9.16 -10.96 -27.61
C GLU A 716 9.79 -9.64 -28.05
N GLY A 717 9.05 -8.87 -28.86
CA GLY A 717 9.44 -7.53 -29.26
C GLY A 717 9.58 -6.59 -28.07
N LEU A 718 8.70 -6.70 -27.04
CA LEU A 718 8.80 -5.94 -25.81
C LEU A 718 10.07 -6.32 -25.02
N ARG A 719 10.28 -7.61 -24.75
CA ARG A 719 11.43 -8.12 -24.01
C ARG A 719 12.75 -7.77 -24.68
N SER A 720 12.80 -7.92 -26.01
CA SER A 720 13.99 -7.57 -26.79
C SER A 720 14.13 -6.06 -27.03
N ARG A 721 13.23 -5.22 -26.47
CA ARG A 721 13.21 -3.75 -26.64
C ARG A 721 13.21 -3.31 -28.11
N LYS A 722 12.59 -4.11 -28.99
CA LYS A 722 12.43 -3.82 -30.43
C LYS A 722 11.11 -3.15 -30.77
N LEU A 723 10.16 -3.10 -29.82
CA LEU A 723 8.92 -2.33 -30.02
C LEU A 723 9.22 -0.84 -29.95
N ILE A 724 8.62 -0.09 -30.87
CA ILE A 724 8.65 1.37 -30.80
C ILE A 724 7.70 1.79 -29.67
N SER A 725 8.24 2.51 -28.69
CA SER A 725 7.43 3.02 -27.58
C SER A 725 6.50 4.14 -28.08
N PRO A 726 5.21 4.09 -27.73
CA PRO A 726 4.30 5.21 -27.99
C PRO A 726 4.57 6.44 -27.12
N LEU A 727 5.45 6.31 -26.12
CA LEU A 727 5.79 7.35 -25.13
C LEU A 727 7.23 7.87 -25.28
N LYS A 728 7.90 7.58 -26.41
CA LYS A 728 9.24 8.10 -26.65
C LYS A 728 9.20 9.63 -26.72
N ARG A 729 10.02 10.29 -25.91
CA ARG A 729 10.16 11.74 -25.84
C ARG A 729 11.51 12.14 -26.42
N GLU A 730 11.56 13.30 -27.08
CA GLU A 730 12.82 13.85 -27.60
C GLU A 730 13.65 14.42 -26.46
N LEU A 731 14.91 14.02 -26.39
CA LEU A 731 15.91 14.51 -25.43
C LEU A 731 16.97 15.32 -26.18
N LYS A 732 17.26 16.53 -25.70
CA LYS A 732 18.29 17.41 -26.25
C LYS A 732 19.73 16.95 -25.94
N GLY A 733 19.87 15.98 -25.03
CA GLY A 733 21.15 15.42 -24.62
C GLY A 733 21.07 14.65 -23.31
N ILE A 734 22.20 14.14 -22.86
CA ILE A 734 22.30 13.33 -21.63
C ILE A 734 22.06 14.11 -20.32
N THR A 735 22.02 15.42 -20.39
CA THR A 735 21.76 16.33 -19.25
C THR A 735 20.41 17.03 -19.36
N ASP A 736 19.54 16.58 -20.28
CA ASP A 736 18.24 17.19 -20.48
C ASP A 736 17.26 16.75 -19.38
N TYR A 737 16.90 17.69 -18.52
CA TYR A 737 15.93 17.51 -17.45
C TYR A 737 14.59 18.24 -17.70
N SER A 738 14.33 18.66 -18.94
CA SER A 738 13.14 19.42 -19.30
C SER A 738 11.80 18.68 -19.02
N HIS A 739 11.85 17.37 -18.80
CA HIS A 739 10.72 16.52 -18.46
C HIS A 739 10.48 16.34 -16.95
N PHE A 740 11.23 17.06 -16.13
CA PHE A 740 11.08 17.07 -14.67
C PHE A 740 10.66 18.46 -14.17
N ASP A 741 10.03 18.49 -13.02
CA ASP A 741 9.68 19.75 -12.36
C ASP A 741 10.95 20.48 -11.89
N SER A 742 10.87 21.81 -11.79
CA SER A 742 11.95 22.61 -11.22
C SER A 742 11.83 22.64 -9.69
N PHE A 743 12.93 22.31 -9.03
CA PHE A 743 13.01 22.32 -7.56
C PHE A 743 13.95 23.41 -7.08
N LEU A 744 13.55 24.11 -6.02
CA LEU A 744 14.46 25.04 -5.35
C LEU A 744 15.56 24.28 -4.63
N PRO A 745 16.80 24.81 -4.58
CA PRO A 745 17.87 24.22 -3.79
C PRO A 745 17.47 24.16 -2.31
N GLU A 746 17.81 23.05 -1.66
CA GLU A 746 17.61 22.90 -0.23
C GLU A 746 18.58 23.84 0.52
N LEU A 747 18.05 24.80 1.26
CA LEU A 747 18.83 25.82 1.97
C LEU A 747 19.40 25.32 3.30
N GLU A 748 18.76 24.32 3.90
CA GLU A 748 19.17 23.78 5.20
C GLU A 748 20.02 22.53 5.04
N ASP A 749 21.20 22.58 5.63
CA ASP A 749 22.12 21.45 5.73
C ASP A 749 21.69 20.58 6.94
N PRO A 750 21.34 19.29 6.75
CA PRO A 750 20.91 18.46 7.86
C PRO A 750 22.04 18.24 8.85
N PRO A 751 21.74 18.06 10.14
CA PRO A 751 22.75 17.77 11.15
C PRO A 751 23.35 16.39 10.94
N ASP A 752 24.57 16.22 11.47
CA ASP A 752 25.31 14.95 11.45
C ASP A 752 24.55 13.85 12.22
N GLU A 753 24.63 12.62 11.69
CA GLU A 753 24.11 11.43 12.32
C GLU A 753 25.24 10.40 12.47
N LEU A 754 25.61 10.07 13.69
CA LEU A 754 26.82 9.32 14.05
C LEU A 754 26.54 7.98 14.77
N SER A 755 25.32 7.49 14.80
CA SER A 755 24.96 6.22 15.45
C SER A 755 25.65 5.00 14.80
N GLY A 756 26.11 5.16 13.55
CA GLY A 756 26.83 4.14 12.81
C GLY A 756 25.94 3.01 12.28
N TRP A 757 24.62 3.20 12.18
CA TRP A 757 23.73 2.24 11.57
C TRP A 757 24.10 1.94 10.11
N ASP A 758 24.70 2.92 9.42
CA ASP A 758 25.06 2.87 8.00
C ASP A 758 26.46 2.26 7.73
N LYS A 759 27.11 1.65 8.72
CA LYS A 759 28.50 1.13 8.56
C LYS A 759 28.68 0.17 7.37
N ASN A 760 27.66 -0.59 7.06
CA ASN A 760 27.65 -1.56 5.95
C ASN A 760 26.85 -1.08 4.72
N PHE A 761 26.60 0.24 4.61
CA PHE A 761 25.85 0.82 3.50
C PHE A 761 26.65 1.10 2.23
#